data_42894344d50a322e96588466fe5d8694
#
_entry.id   42894344d50a322e96588466fe5d8694
#
_cell.length_a   1.000
_cell.length_b   1.000
_cell.length_c   1.000
_cell.angle_alpha   90.00
_cell.angle_beta   90.00
_cell.angle_gamma   90.00
#
_symmetry.space_group_name_H-M   'P 1'
#
loop_
_entity.id
_entity.type
_entity.pdbx_description
1 polymer ?
#
loop_
_entity_poly.entity_id
_entity_poly.type
_entity_poly.pdbx_seq_one_letter_code
_entity_poly.pdbx_strand_id
1 'polypeptide(L)'
;FMLKRMRSFLVLVMLFITVTMSAQVTTATMSGKVTAQDEPIIGATIVAVHEPSGTRYGTVTNVSGQFNLQGMRTGGPYKVEISYVGYQTAIYKGINFSLGENYVLNVSLKESSELLDEIVVTASKNSNMKSDRAGAITNIGEEQMAMIPTVGRSMNDIMRLTPQGANTGNGFAVGGGNYRQSSVTVDGAAFSNSFGIGSNLPGGGSPISLDALEQIAVSVTPFDVRQSGFIGGAINAVTKSGTNDFYATAYTYLNNENLNGDKVGDLELIREKSQKYLYGASFGGAIIKNKLFFFVNGEYEDNVTAGPKSRARLSDSDDWGSNTANVNRPTVGKMDEIRNYFIDKYDYDPGRYQGYSIKTPAYKIMARLDWNINDNNKLNFRFTRAHSKDNSGPTSSVSPFYATDIYDGGAAASKGSGNVNHNAAMYFENSRYFKEYNFTSYASEWNSKWLDGSLNNVTRVTYSFQDEPRSYEGAADFPTIDILEDGAVYARIGPDVFSPGNLAQARTFVLTDELSYTAGIHNLLAGFQFEYNKATNGFQQAGNGYYVYNSWDSFVNNEYPKAFAITHSNAADYSQFKAEMKTLQYSLYLQDQMNISENFKLTAGIRFEMPKYPSLKNNYNEDFARCDFGGVSYSTDQVPSAKISVSPRVGFNWDITGERKYVLRGGTGLYVGRLPFVWLVSAVGNSNVGQNQYYYTKVADAALKPHFQPSVSGVLNELYPNGRTVDIKSPKDPTIIDKDLKMPSTWKTSLAFDAKLPGDIDFSIEGIFNKDINPAVISNKAIKPSETTITFNPNDTRDSYSKYSDASWTNAGGKQNVFYIENGGHKAYYYSITTQLAKSFDFGLYLSAAYTHSKAK
;
A
#
# COMPACT_ATOMS: atom_id res chain seq x y z
N PHE A 1 12.25 5.00 -56.06
CA PHE A 1 11.07 5.69 -55.49
C PHE A 1 10.34 4.79 -54.51
N MET A 2 10.14 3.51 -54.79
CA MET A 2 9.49 2.51 -53.94
C MET A 2 10.26 2.21 -52.64
N LEU A 3 11.59 2.09 -52.67
CA LEU A 3 12.43 1.90 -51.47
C LEU A 3 12.42 3.10 -50.52
N LYS A 4 12.31 4.34 -51.00
CA LYS A 4 12.17 5.54 -50.18
C LYS A 4 10.80 5.57 -49.49
N ARG A 5 9.71 5.21 -50.19
CA ARG A 5 8.37 5.11 -49.58
C ARG A 5 8.28 3.97 -48.58
N MET A 6 8.93 2.84 -48.86
CA MET A 6 8.99 1.71 -47.91
C MET A 6 9.84 2.05 -46.66
N ARG A 7 10.95 2.78 -46.82
CA ARG A 7 11.70 3.34 -45.66
C ARG A 7 10.89 4.37 -44.87
N SER A 8 10.18 5.29 -45.56
CA SER A 8 9.29 6.25 -44.87
C SER A 8 8.11 5.55 -44.19
N PHE A 9 7.56 4.50 -44.80
CA PHE A 9 6.51 3.67 -44.19
C PHE A 9 7.05 2.85 -43.01
N LEU A 10 8.24 2.27 -43.13
CA LEU A 10 8.93 1.58 -42.02
C LEU A 10 9.30 2.54 -40.88
N VAL A 11 9.73 3.78 -41.19
CA VAL A 11 9.98 4.83 -40.21
C VAL A 11 8.66 5.29 -39.58
N LEU A 12 7.58 5.42 -40.36
CA LEU A 12 6.25 5.74 -39.84
C LEU A 12 5.70 4.60 -38.99
N VAL A 13 5.86 3.35 -39.39
CA VAL A 13 5.49 2.16 -38.60
C VAL A 13 6.37 2.02 -37.36
N MET A 14 7.68 2.28 -37.44
CA MET A 14 8.55 2.38 -36.28
C MET A 14 8.15 3.55 -35.37
N LEU A 15 7.82 4.73 -35.92
CA LEU A 15 7.25 5.85 -35.15
C LEU A 15 5.89 5.50 -34.51
N PHE A 16 5.03 4.73 -35.21
CA PHE A 16 3.77 4.23 -34.63
C PHE A 16 3.97 3.12 -33.59
N ILE A 17 5.02 2.28 -33.72
CA ILE A 17 5.37 1.26 -32.74
C ILE A 17 6.07 1.90 -31.52
N THR A 18 6.72 3.06 -31.67
CA THR A 18 7.34 3.82 -30.58
C THR A 18 6.40 4.76 -29.83
N VAL A 19 5.11 4.86 -30.22
CA VAL A 19 4.12 5.76 -29.59
C VAL A 19 3.34 5.11 -28.47
N THR A 20 3.91 4.14 -27.76
CA THR A 20 3.20 3.60 -26.60
C THR A 20 4.16 3.34 -25.47
N MET A 21 4.09 4.16 -24.38
CA MET A 21 4.58 3.71 -23.05
C MET A 21 5.04 4.80 -22.08
N SER A 22 4.77 4.72 -20.79
CA SER A 22 5.11 5.79 -19.84
C SER A 22 5.33 5.51 -18.36
N ALA A 23 5.80 6.48 -17.55
CA ALA A 23 6.55 6.32 -16.33
C ALA A 23 6.05 6.99 -15.03
N GLN A 24 6.79 6.72 -13.93
CA GLN A 24 6.77 7.39 -12.62
C GLN A 24 8.14 8.04 -12.35
N VAL A 25 8.22 9.03 -11.42
CA VAL A 25 9.44 9.80 -11.18
C VAL A 25 10.43 9.01 -10.32
N THR A 26 11.63 8.73 -10.88
CA THR A 26 12.73 8.00 -10.22
C THR A 26 14.05 8.75 -10.31
N THR A 27 14.08 9.91 -10.96
CA THR A 27 15.28 10.70 -11.28
C THR A 27 15.12 12.14 -10.86
N ALA A 28 16.22 12.87 -10.89
CA ALA A 28 16.30 14.33 -10.75
C ALA A 28 16.61 14.99 -12.10
N THR A 29 16.47 16.30 -12.14
CA THR A 29 16.77 17.15 -13.30
C THR A 29 17.63 18.33 -12.84
N MET A 30 18.51 18.85 -13.71
CA MET A 30 19.18 20.12 -13.52
C MET A 30 18.96 21.00 -14.72
N SER A 31 18.58 22.24 -14.51
CA SER A 31 18.43 23.24 -15.59
C SER A 31 19.07 24.56 -15.18
N GLY A 32 19.25 25.44 -16.13
CA GLY A 32 19.78 26.79 -15.87
C GLY A 32 20.06 27.55 -17.12
N LYS A 33 20.72 28.70 -16.93
CA LYS A 33 21.16 29.59 -18.01
C LYS A 33 22.65 29.90 -17.84
N VAL A 34 23.38 29.95 -18.97
CA VAL A 34 24.77 30.37 -19.03
C VAL A 34 24.83 31.70 -19.76
N THR A 35 25.39 32.71 -19.11
CA THR A 35 25.60 34.06 -19.65
C THR A 35 27.06 34.48 -19.55
N ALA A 36 27.45 35.52 -20.28
CA ALA A 36 28.65 36.31 -20.06
C ALA A 36 28.31 37.76 -20.34
N GLN A 37 28.67 38.68 -19.44
CA GLN A 37 28.33 40.12 -19.55
C GLN A 37 26.83 40.34 -19.84
N ASP A 38 25.97 39.52 -19.19
CA ASP A 38 24.51 39.50 -19.35
C ASP A 38 23.98 38.98 -20.70
N GLU A 39 24.85 38.64 -21.66
CA GLU A 39 24.47 38.01 -22.92
C GLU A 39 24.42 36.47 -22.82
N PRO A 40 23.45 35.81 -23.47
CA PRO A 40 23.35 34.33 -23.45
C PRO A 40 24.49 33.67 -24.23
N ILE A 41 25.14 32.66 -23.64
CA ILE A 41 26.16 31.85 -24.34
C ILE A 41 25.50 30.64 -25.01
N ILE A 42 25.62 30.56 -26.33
CA ILE A 42 25.09 29.47 -27.14
C ILE A 42 26.18 28.39 -27.30
N GLY A 43 25.83 27.11 -27.06
CA GLY A 43 26.78 26.00 -27.28
C GLY A 43 27.78 25.80 -26.12
N ALA A 44 27.59 26.46 -24.95
CA ALA A 44 28.37 26.13 -23.78
C ALA A 44 28.12 24.67 -23.36
N THR A 45 29.20 23.96 -23.03
CA THR A 45 29.14 22.54 -22.63
C THR A 45 28.94 22.44 -21.12
N ILE A 46 27.91 21.68 -20.70
CA ILE A 46 27.63 21.35 -19.31
C ILE A 46 27.85 19.87 -19.09
N VAL A 47 28.74 19.51 -18.16
CA VAL A 47 29.02 18.12 -17.76
C VAL A 47 28.81 17.98 -16.25
N ALA A 48 27.83 17.17 -15.84
CA ALA A 48 27.63 16.80 -14.45
C ALA A 48 28.15 15.38 -14.22
N VAL A 49 29.01 15.21 -13.25
CA VAL A 49 29.63 13.92 -12.87
C VAL A 49 29.16 13.56 -11.46
N HIS A 50 28.50 12.44 -11.32
CA HIS A 50 28.21 11.84 -10.02
C HIS A 50 29.51 11.25 -9.46
N GLU A 51 30.18 11.95 -8.52
CA GLU A 51 31.53 11.60 -8.09
C GLU A 51 31.66 10.17 -7.57
N PRO A 52 30.71 9.63 -6.75
CA PRO A 52 30.83 8.27 -6.23
C PRO A 52 30.84 7.17 -7.30
N SER A 53 30.11 7.34 -8.40
CA SER A 53 30.02 6.33 -9.47
C SER A 53 30.75 6.71 -10.75
N GLY A 54 31.27 7.94 -10.86
CA GLY A 54 31.84 8.47 -12.08
C GLY A 54 30.84 8.58 -13.24
N THR A 55 29.53 8.45 -12.99
CA THR A 55 28.49 8.54 -14.02
C THR A 55 28.38 9.96 -14.54
N ARG A 56 28.47 10.11 -15.87
CA ARG A 56 28.49 11.41 -16.55
C ARG A 56 27.13 11.71 -17.19
N TYR A 57 26.76 13.00 -17.15
CA TYR A 57 25.60 13.57 -17.80
C TYR A 57 26.03 14.84 -18.53
N GLY A 58 25.77 14.92 -19.82
CA GLY A 58 26.19 16.07 -20.64
C GLY A 58 25.04 16.66 -21.43
N THR A 59 25.10 17.98 -21.68
CA THR A 59 24.26 18.74 -22.60
C THR A 59 24.98 20.01 -23.02
N VAL A 60 24.38 20.75 -23.98
CA VAL A 60 24.83 22.05 -24.42
C VAL A 60 23.75 23.10 -24.26
N THR A 61 24.15 24.38 -24.15
CA THR A 61 23.19 25.49 -24.09
C THR A 61 22.55 25.75 -25.45
N ASN A 62 21.25 26.08 -25.43
CA ASN A 62 20.47 26.49 -26.61
C ASN A 62 20.75 27.98 -27.01
N VAL A 63 20.00 28.47 -28.02
CA VAL A 63 20.10 29.85 -28.52
C VAL A 63 19.80 30.95 -27.49
N SER A 64 19.11 30.60 -26.40
CA SER A 64 18.84 31.49 -25.27
C SER A 64 19.81 31.30 -24.11
N GLY A 65 20.87 30.54 -24.28
CA GLY A 65 21.84 30.20 -23.22
C GLY A 65 21.31 29.20 -22.21
N GLN A 66 20.13 28.63 -22.42
CA GLN A 66 19.49 27.69 -21.47
C GLN A 66 19.96 26.26 -21.71
N PHE A 67 20.04 25.48 -20.63
CA PHE A 67 20.35 24.04 -20.66
C PHE A 67 19.38 23.25 -19.77
N ASN A 68 19.25 21.95 -20.07
CA ASN A 68 18.45 21.02 -19.28
C ASN A 68 19.10 19.63 -19.30
N LEU A 69 19.46 19.11 -18.11
CA LEU A 69 19.97 17.76 -17.89
C LEU A 69 18.90 16.93 -17.20
N GLN A 70 18.31 15.99 -17.93
CA GLN A 70 17.26 15.08 -17.43
C GLN A 70 17.81 13.69 -17.13
N GLY A 71 17.01 12.89 -16.37
CA GLY A 71 17.35 11.52 -16.06
C GLY A 71 18.61 11.38 -15.20
N MET A 72 18.86 12.35 -14.32
CA MET A 72 19.99 12.32 -13.40
C MET A 72 19.66 11.46 -12.19
N ARG A 73 20.65 10.72 -11.73
CA ARG A 73 20.54 9.97 -10.48
C ARG A 73 20.35 10.93 -9.30
N THR A 74 19.52 10.57 -8.34
CA THR A 74 19.35 11.31 -7.08
C THR A 74 20.58 11.19 -6.18
N GLY A 75 20.64 12.04 -5.14
CA GLY A 75 21.79 12.08 -4.24
C GLY A 75 22.97 12.84 -4.82
N GLY A 76 24.18 12.42 -4.47
CA GLY A 76 25.44 13.07 -4.87
C GLY A 76 26.60 12.56 -4.02
N PRO A 77 27.71 13.30 -3.88
CA PRO A 77 27.94 14.63 -4.47
C PRO A 77 28.18 14.61 -5.98
N TYR A 78 27.77 15.68 -6.63
CA TYR A 78 28.08 15.93 -8.04
C TYR A 78 29.12 17.05 -8.21
N LYS A 79 29.99 16.87 -9.21
CA LYS A 79 30.82 17.90 -9.80
C LYS A 79 30.19 18.36 -11.11
N VAL A 80 29.87 19.64 -11.25
CA VAL A 80 29.31 20.22 -12.48
C VAL A 80 30.32 21.16 -13.09
N GLU A 81 30.74 20.90 -14.34
CA GLU A 81 31.67 21.70 -15.13
C GLU A 81 30.89 22.39 -16.25
N ILE A 82 31.10 23.69 -16.39
CA ILE A 82 30.50 24.52 -17.44
C ILE A 82 31.64 25.21 -18.17
N SER A 83 31.79 24.90 -19.46
CA SER A 83 32.89 25.35 -20.26
C SER A 83 32.44 25.93 -21.61
N TYR A 84 33.15 26.95 -22.08
CA TYR A 84 32.98 27.54 -23.39
C TYR A 84 34.31 28.13 -23.89
N VAL A 85 34.53 28.08 -25.19
CA VAL A 85 35.80 28.54 -25.80
C VAL A 85 36.00 30.04 -25.56
N GLY A 86 37.14 30.42 -24.98
CA GLY A 86 37.46 31.81 -24.65
C GLY A 86 37.01 32.24 -23.26
N TYR A 87 36.41 31.37 -22.46
CA TYR A 87 35.96 31.67 -21.11
C TYR A 87 36.59 30.74 -20.08
N GLN A 88 36.67 31.21 -18.82
CA GLN A 88 37.11 30.40 -17.69
C GLN A 88 36.07 29.31 -17.39
N THR A 89 36.50 28.07 -17.17
CA THR A 89 35.63 26.96 -16.79
C THR A 89 35.08 27.17 -15.37
N ALA A 90 33.77 27.20 -15.22
CA ALA A 90 33.12 27.26 -13.93
C ALA A 90 32.90 25.83 -13.41
N ILE A 91 33.36 25.56 -12.17
CA ILE A 91 33.22 24.25 -11.51
C ILE A 91 32.43 24.40 -10.22
N TYR A 92 31.34 23.62 -10.11
CA TYR A 92 30.51 23.53 -8.91
C TYR A 92 30.67 22.15 -8.31
N LYS A 93 31.01 22.07 -7.01
CA LYS A 93 31.23 20.81 -6.30
C LYS A 93 30.24 20.65 -5.16
N GLY A 94 29.96 19.41 -4.76
CA GLY A 94 29.13 19.10 -3.61
C GLY A 94 27.61 19.27 -3.84
N ILE A 95 27.17 19.28 -5.10
CA ILE A 95 25.73 19.38 -5.42
C ILE A 95 25.07 18.02 -5.14
N ASN A 96 23.93 18.05 -4.42
CA ASN A 96 23.06 16.90 -4.22
C ASN A 96 21.71 17.16 -4.89
N PHE A 97 21.18 16.16 -5.57
CA PHE A 97 19.89 16.25 -6.28
C PHE A 97 18.78 15.53 -5.52
N SER A 98 17.64 16.20 -5.35
CA SER A 98 16.46 15.63 -4.73
C SER A 98 15.56 14.92 -5.73
N LEU A 99 14.92 13.84 -5.30
CA LEU A 99 14.03 13.03 -6.11
C LEU A 99 12.83 13.85 -6.62
N GLY A 100 12.62 13.83 -7.92
CA GLY A 100 11.50 14.48 -8.58
C GLY A 100 11.59 16.00 -8.62
N GLU A 101 12.71 16.58 -8.26
CA GLU A 101 12.93 18.02 -8.33
C GLU A 101 13.88 18.40 -9.45
N ASN A 102 13.78 19.62 -9.92
CA ASN A 102 14.70 20.23 -10.82
C ASN A 102 15.56 21.24 -10.08
N TYR A 103 16.88 21.02 -10.09
CA TYR A 103 17.87 21.92 -9.52
C TYR A 103 18.18 23.06 -10.52
N VAL A 104 18.07 24.31 -10.09
CA VAL A 104 18.34 25.48 -10.93
C VAL A 104 19.76 25.99 -10.69
N LEU A 105 20.57 26.04 -11.76
CA LEU A 105 21.96 26.52 -11.75
C LEU A 105 22.19 27.56 -12.84
N ASN A 106 22.06 28.84 -12.52
CA ASN A 106 22.40 29.94 -13.43
C ASN A 106 23.85 30.33 -13.23
N VAL A 107 24.60 30.54 -14.34
CA VAL A 107 26.04 30.76 -14.33
C VAL A 107 26.42 31.91 -15.25
N SER A 108 27.19 32.85 -14.75
CA SER A 108 27.84 33.87 -15.57
C SER A 108 29.33 33.54 -15.74
N LEU A 109 29.76 33.24 -16.96
CA LEU A 109 31.14 32.94 -17.28
C LEU A 109 31.96 34.23 -17.39
N LYS A 110 33.22 34.18 -16.97
CA LYS A 110 34.17 35.28 -17.11
C LYS A 110 35.12 35.01 -18.31
N GLU A 111 35.43 36.03 -19.08
CA GLU A 111 36.40 35.89 -20.16
C GLU A 111 37.76 35.46 -19.59
N SER A 112 38.44 34.57 -20.32
CA SER A 112 39.77 34.13 -19.95
C SER A 112 40.79 35.07 -20.53
N SER A 113 41.41 35.88 -19.67
CA SER A 113 42.61 36.68 -20.09
C SER A 113 43.90 35.90 -19.93
N GLU A 114 43.94 34.81 -19.17
CA GLU A 114 45.05 33.86 -19.00
C GLU A 114 44.51 32.44 -18.77
N LEU A 115 45.19 31.44 -19.31
CA LEU A 115 44.71 30.05 -19.50
C LEU A 115 44.62 29.15 -18.24
N LEU A 116 44.66 29.65 -16.98
CA LEU A 116 44.95 28.80 -15.82
C LEU A 116 44.06 28.96 -14.57
N ASP A 117 43.06 29.82 -14.52
CA ASP A 117 42.28 29.95 -13.30
C ASP A 117 40.86 29.34 -13.45
N GLU A 118 40.64 28.20 -12.74
CA GLU A 118 39.30 27.59 -12.54
C GLU A 118 38.58 28.31 -11.38
N ILE A 119 37.33 28.67 -11.60
CA ILE A 119 36.47 29.18 -10.52
C ILE A 119 35.77 27.98 -9.85
N VAL A 120 36.21 27.62 -8.65
CA VAL A 120 35.59 26.53 -7.87
C VAL A 120 34.62 27.13 -6.85
N VAL A 121 33.33 26.75 -6.95
CA VAL A 121 32.29 27.13 -6.00
C VAL A 121 31.80 25.89 -5.29
N THR A 122 31.83 25.90 -3.95
CA THR A 122 31.20 24.80 -3.15
C THR A 122 29.73 25.11 -2.95
N ALA A 123 28.86 24.19 -3.39
CA ALA A 123 27.44 24.35 -3.20
C ALA A 123 27.06 24.18 -1.72
N SER A 124 26.16 25.03 -1.23
CA SER A 124 25.56 24.86 0.11
C SER A 124 24.70 23.62 0.12
N LYS A 125 24.90 22.74 1.10
CA LYS A 125 24.05 21.56 1.34
C LYS A 125 22.62 22.03 1.68
N ASN A 126 21.60 21.40 1.07
CA ASN A 126 20.19 21.48 1.48
C ASN A 126 19.48 22.86 1.41
N SER A 127 19.48 23.56 0.28
CA SER A 127 18.55 24.67 0.10
C SER A 127 17.33 24.26 -0.75
N ASN A 128 16.17 24.07 -0.13
CA ASN A 128 14.88 23.94 -0.83
C ASN A 128 14.61 25.12 -1.80
N MET A 129 15.27 26.24 -1.57
CA MET A 129 15.18 27.45 -2.40
C MET A 129 15.79 27.27 -3.80
N LYS A 130 16.66 26.28 -4.00
CA LYS A 130 17.27 26.00 -5.33
C LYS A 130 16.40 25.09 -6.21
N SER A 131 15.30 24.58 -5.70
CA SER A 131 14.33 23.78 -6.44
C SER A 131 13.27 24.68 -7.10
N ASP A 132 12.88 24.37 -8.33
CA ASP A 132 11.78 25.05 -9.03
C ASP A 132 10.44 24.29 -8.87
N ARG A 133 10.28 23.57 -7.80
CA ARG A 133 9.04 22.86 -7.47
C ARG A 133 7.84 23.80 -7.47
N ALA A 134 6.70 23.33 -7.96
CA ALA A 134 5.43 24.07 -7.90
C ALA A 134 4.56 23.68 -6.70
N GLY A 135 4.50 22.39 -6.36
CA GLY A 135 3.62 21.84 -5.31
C GLY A 135 4.28 21.56 -3.98
N ALA A 136 3.48 21.02 -3.05
CA ALA A 136 3.90 20.57 -1.73
C ALA A 136 4.66 19.23 -1.85
N ILE A 137 5.97 19.25 -1.64
CA ILE A 137 6.84 18.08 -1.68
C ILE A 137 7.77 18.13 -0.46
N THR A 138 7.89 17.02 0.25
CA THR A 138 8.87 16.79 1.31
C THR A 138 9.84 15.72 0.85
N ASN A 139 11.12 16.09 0.67
CA ASN A 139 12.20 15.17 0.35
C ASN A 139 12.98 14.83 1.61
N ILE A 140 13.20 13.52 1.83
CA ILE A 140 13.91 12.97 2.99
C ILE A 140 15.06 12.13 2.44
N GLY A 141 16.28 12.61 2.62
CA GLY A 141 17.50 11.96 2.17
C GLY A 141 18.06 10.93 3.14
N GLU A 142 19.09 10.20 2.70
CA GLU A 142 19.75 9.15 3.48
C GLU A 142 20.24 9.65 4.86
N GLU A 143 20.92 10.82 4.92
CA GLU A 143 21.42 11.39 6.17
C GLU A 143 20.30 11.64 7.18
N GLN A 144 19.17 12.17 6.71
CA GLN A 144 18.01 12.41 7.57
C GLN A 144 17.37 11.08 8.04
N MET A 145 17.23 10.10 7.14
CA MET A 145 16.71 8.78 7.51
C MET A 145 17.58 8.07 8.55
N ALA A 146 18.90 8.20 8.45
CA ALA A 146 19.84 7.60 9.40
C ALA A 146 19.79 8.24 10.79
N MET A 147 19.45 9.54 10.88
CA MET A 147 19.38 10.27 12.16
C MET A 147 18.05 10.11 12.91
N ILE A 148 16.98 9.66 12.23
CA ILE A 148 15.65 9.58 12.85
C ILE A 148 15.57 8.30 13.70
N PRO A 149 15.33 8.41 15.02
CA PRO A 149 15.06 7.24 15.84
C PRO A 149 13.70 6.63 15.45
N THR A 150 13.72 5.40 14.98
CA THR A 150 12.51 4.64 14.60
C THR A 150 12.43 3.34 15.37
N VAL A 151 11.24 3.00 15.88
CA VAL A 151 10.98 1.73 16.55
C VAL A 151 10.68 0.64 15.53
N GLY A 152 9.87 0.95 14.53
CA GLY A 152 9.39 0.01 13.50
C GLY A 152 10.35 -0.14 12.32
N ARG A 153 11.27 0.79 12.10
CA ARG A 153 12.16 0.87 10.93
C ARG A 153 11.40 0.68 9.61
N SER A 154 10.26 1.34 9.50
CA SER A 154 9.41 1.31 8.30
C SER A 154 9.43 2.65 7.56
N MET A 155 9.07 2.65 6.30
CA MET A 155 8.88 3.89 5.52
C MET A 155 7.87 4.83 6.19
N ASN A 156 6.83 4.29 6.85
CA ASN A 156 5.83 5.09 7.56
C ASN A 156 6.44 5.92 8.69
N ASP A 157 7.47 5.40 9.37
CA ASP A 157 8.17 6.15 10.43
C ASP A 157 8.91 7.37 9.89
N ILE A 158 9.41 7.29 8.68
CA ILE A 158 10.13 8.37 8.00
C ILE A 158 9.17 9.39 7.41
N MET A 159 8.09 8.93 6.79
CA MET A 159 7.09 9.79 6.15
C MET A 159 6.41 10.75 7.13
N ARG A 160 6.39 10.44 8.44
CA ARG A 160 5.86 11.34 9.50
C ARG A 160 6.55 12.71 9.59
N LEU A 161 7.72 12.87 8.95
CA LEU A 161 8.36 14.18 8.82
C LEU A 161 7.63 15.12 7.85
N THR A 162 6.66 14.61 7.09
CA THR A 162 5.84 15.42 6.19
C THR A 162 4.81 16.21 7.00
N PRO A 163 4.84 17.56 6.99
CA PRO A 163 3.97 18.37 7.84
C PRO A 163 2.46 18.22 7.56
N GLN A 164 2.07 17.83 6.33
CA GLN A 164 0.67 17.63 5.90
C GLN A 164 0.23 16.17 6.01
N GLY A 165 1.00 15.33 6.67
CA GLY A 165 0.74 13.91 6.87
C GLY A 165 0.34 13.58 8.29
N ALA A 166 -0.33 12.44 8.45
CA ALA A 166 -0.70 11.87 9.73
C ALA A 166 -0.47 10.37 9.75
N ASN A 167 0.19 9.87 10.79
CA ASN A 167 0.29 8.43 11.00
C ASN A 167 -1.02 7.94 11.63
N THR A 168 -1.62 6.93 11.01
CA THR A 168 -2.78 6.22 11.52
C THR A 168 -2.35 4.82 11.98
N GLY A 169 -3.15 4.11 12.77
CA GLY A 169 -2.80 2.76 13.23
C GLY A 169 -2.51 1.76 12.10
N ASN A 170 -2.99 2.03 10.88
CA ASN A 170 -2.82 1.17 9.71
C ASN A 170 -1.92 1.75 8.61
N GLY A 171 -1.36 2.96 8.79
CA GLY A 171 -0.47 3.54 7.81
C GLY A 171 -0.48 5.07 7.79
N PHE A 172 0.24 5.64 6.83
CA PHE A 172 0.46 7.07 6.70
C PHE A 172 -0.55 7.69 5.73
N ALA A 173 -1.34 8.64 6.23
CA ALA A 173 -2.31 9.41 5.48
C ALA A 173 -1.75 10.78 5.10
N VAL A 174 -2.04 11.27 3.88
CA VAL A 174 -1.50 12.52 3.34
C VAL A 174 -2.62 13.38 2.78
N GLY A 175 -2.55 14.70 3.00
CA GLY A 175 -3.41 15.69 2.36
C GLY A 175 -4.90 15.50 2.66
N GLY A 176 -5.25 15.02 3.86
CA GLY A 176 -6.62 14.79 4.30
C GLY A 176 -7.28 13.53 3.76
N GLY A 177 -6.56 12.74 2.95
CA GLY A 177 -7.05 11.46 2.44
C GLY A 177 -6.92 10.32 3.45
N ASN A 178 -7.55 9.18 3.16
CA ASN A 178 -7.31 7.93 3.88
C ASN A 178 -5.95 7.36 3.48
N TYR A 179 -5.28 6.62 4.38
CA TYR A 179 -3.99 5.99 4.10
C TYR A 179 -3.98 5.08 2.85
N ARG A 180 -5.12 4.46 2.48
CA ARG A 180 -5.29 3.66 1.24
C ARG A 180 -5.35 4.48 -0.03
N GLN A 181 -5.51 5.79 0.07
CA GLN A 181 -5.69 6.70 -1.07
C GLN A 181 -4.38 7.33 -1.56
N SER A 182 -3.25 6.98 -0.93
CA SER A 182 -1.92 7.38 -1.35
C SER A 182 -1.28 6.31 -2.22
N SER A 183 -0.53 6.72 -3.24
CA SER A 183 0.29 5.82 -4.06
C SER A 183 1.70 5.75 -3.49
N VAL A 184 2.23 4.55 -3.30
CA VAL A 184 3.62 4.33 -2.87
C VAL A 184 4.36 3.55 -3.92
N THR A 185 5.54 4.06 -4.32
CA THR A 185 6.41 3.39 -5.28
C THR A 185 7.85 3.35 -4.80
N VAL A 186 8.58 2.31 -5.20
CA VAL A 186 10.03 2.21 -5.01
C VAL A 186 10.65 1.87 -6.36
N ASP A 187 11.56 2.74 -6.84
CA ASP A 187 12.13 2.69 -8.21
C ASP A 187 11.03 2.50 -9.28
N GLY A 188 9.90 3.19 -9.10
CA GLY A 188 8.74 3.13 -9.99
C GLY A 188 7.86 1.88 -9.89
N ALA A 189 8.24 0.85 -9.14
CA ALA A 189 7.39 -0.30 -8.88
C ALA A 189 6.33 -0.01 -7.81
N ALA A 190 5.14 -0.59 -7.93
CA ALA A 190 4.05 -0.43 -6.96
C ALA A 190 4.43 -1.10 -5.62
N PHE A 191 4.43 -0.29 -4.56
CA PHE A 191 4.64 -0.69 -3.16
C PHE A 191 3.45 -0.31 -2.28
N SER A 192 2.34 0.09 -2.86
CA SER A 192 1.07 0.23 -2.14
C SER A 192 0.47 -1.15 -1.88
N ASN A 193 -0.21 -1.31 -0.74
CA ASN A 193 -1.09 -2.45 -0.52
C ASN A 193 -2.36 -2.28 -1.39
N SER A 194 -2.28 -2.74 -2.62
CA SER A 194 -3.37 -2.59 -3.60
C SER A 194 -4.59 -3.45 -3.26
N PHE A 195 -4.41 -4.54 -2.48
CA PHE A 195 -5.55 -5.32 -2.01
C PHE A 195 -6.43 -4.51 -1.06
N GLY A 196 -5.84 -3.66 -0.21
CA GLY A 196 -6.55 -2.68 0.60
C GLY A 196 -7.05 -3.18 1.96
N ILE A 197 -6.49 -4.26 2.50
CA ILE A 197 -6.72 -4.75 3.87
C ILE A 197 -5.45 -4.60 4.69
N GLY A 198 -5.54 -4.10 5.93
CA GLY A 198 -4.40 -3.93 6.82
C GLY A 198 -3.58 -2.66 6.51
N SER A 199 -2.25 -2.75 6.55
CA SER A 199 -1.34 -1.62 6.33
C SER A 199 -1.44 -1.04 4.91
N ASN A 200 -1.06 0.24 4.74
CA ASN A 200 -0.93 0.87 3.43
C ASN A 200 0.23 0.28 2.59
N LEU A 201 1.17 -0.37 3.21
CA LEU A 201 2.31 -1.04 2.57
C LEU A 201 2.17 -2.56 2.65
N PRO A 202 2.59 -3.32 1.63
CA PRO A 202 2.66 -4.77 1.69
C PRO A 202 3.75 -5.26 2.67
N GLY A 203 3.94 -6.56 2.79
CA GLY A 203 4.98 -7.13 3.65
C GLY A 203 4.78 -6.80 5.13
N GLY A 204 3.53 -6.74 5.61
CA GLY A 204 3.21 -6.37 7.00
C GLY A 204 3.49 -4.90 7.33
N GLY A 205 3.56 -4.02 6.33
CA GLY A 205 3.84 -2.58 6.51
C GLY A 205 5.32 -2.20 6.38
N SER A 206 6.20 -3.16 6.11
CA SER A 206 7.65 -2.91 5.96
C SER A 206 8.24 -3.76 4.82
N PRO A 207 7.95 -3.44 3.54
CA PRO A 207 8.33 -4.26 2.38
C PRO A 207 9.80 -4.15 1.98
N ILE A 208 10.53 -3.20 2.52
CA ILE A 208 11.94 -2.93 2.20
C ILE A 208 12.66 -2.38 3.43
N SER A 209 13.96 -2.66 3.56
CA SER A 209 14.80 -2.07 4.62
C SER A 209 14.98 -0.57 4.39
N LEU A 210 14.96 0.23 5.47
CA LEU A 210 15.32 1.65 5.40
C LEU A 210 16.78 1.86 4.94
N ASP A 211 17.69 0.94 5.32
CA ASP A 211 19.09 1.00 4.91
C ASP A 211 19.29 0.78 3.39
N ALA A 212 18.30 0.21 2.72
CA ALA A 212 18.30 0.05 1.27
C ALA A 212 17.82 1.28 0.50
N LEU A 213 17.26 2.29 1.18
CA LEU A 213 16.70 3.49 0.54
C LEU A 213 17.73 4.63 0.51
N GLU A 214 17.76 5.37 -0.58
CA GLU A 214 18.55 6.57 -0.78
C GLU A 214 17.74 7.83 -0.45
N GLN A 215 16.50 7.91 -0.99
CA GLN A 215 15.60 9.03 -0.76
C GLN A 215 14.14 8.60 -0.74
N ILE A 216 13.33 9.35 0.00
CA ILE A 216 11.86 9.28 -0.03
C ILE A 216 11.32 10.69 -0.31
N ALA A 217 10.46 10.81 -1.32
CA ALA A 217 9.73 12.04 -1.64
C ALA A 217 8.24 11.85 -1.37
N VAL A 218 7.66 12.67 -0.50
CA VAL A 218 6.23 12.71 -0.21
C VAL A 218 5.62 13.93 -0.88
N SER A 219 4.81 13.73 -1.90
CA SER A 219 4.19 14.78 -2.72
C SER A 219 2.69 14.86 -2.43
N VAL A 220 2.23 15.95 -1.85
CA VAL A 220 0.80 16.18 -1.51
C VAL A 220 0.04 16.71 -2.73
N THR A 221 0.64 17.66 -3.45
CA THR A 221 0.05 18.31 -4.62
C THR A 221 1.06 18.34 -5.80
N PRO A 222 1.47 17.16 -6.35
CA PRO A 222 2.40 17.13 -7.48
C PRO A 222 1.67 17.54 -8.77
N PHE A 223 2.10 18.62 -9.42
CA PHE A 223 1.50 19.07 -10.69
C PHE A 223 2.10 18.36 -11.91
N ASP A 224 3.07 17.50 -11.73
CA ASP A 224 3.61 16.62 -12.75
C ASP A 224 2.59 15.52 -13.12
N VAL A 225 2.24 15.40 -14.40
CA VAL A 225 1.24 14.44 -14.90
C VAL A 225 1.72 12.98 -14.86
N ARG A 226 3.01 12.75 -14.63
CA ARG A 226 3.56 11.41 -14.40
C ARG A 226 3.02 10.77 -13.13
N GLN A 227 2.76 11.56 -12.10
CA GLN A 227 2.29 11.07 -10.81
C GLN A 227 0.77 10.87 -10.82
N SER A 228 0.30 9.65 -10.65
CA SER A 228 -1.12 9.26 -10.71
C SER A 228 -1.44 8.09 -9.79
N GLY A 229 -2.71 7.68 -9.75
CA GLY A 229 -3.18 6.54 -8.97
C GLY A 229 -3.44 6.86 -7.50
N PHE A 230 -3.62 8.14 -7.12
CA PHE A 230 -3.90 8.61 -5.77
C PHE A 230 -4.86 9.79 -5.74
N ILE A 231 -5.55 9.95 -4.62
CA ILE A 231 -6.28 11.16 -4.24
C ILE A 231 -5.77 11.75 -2.91
N GLY A 232 -5.00 10.99 -2.12
CA GLY A 232 -4.24 11.46 -0.97
C GLY A 232 -2.94 12.14 -1.39
N GLY A 233 -1.87 11.40 -1.58
CA GLY A 233 -0.57 11.89 -2.05
C GLY A 233 0.23 10.82 -2.78
N ALA A 234 1.31 11.23 -3.44
CA ALA A 234 2.28 10.33 -4.06
C ALA A 234 3.53 10.22 -3.18
N ILE A 235 3.93 9.00 -2.86
CA ILE A 235 5.12 8.67 -2.09
C ILE A 235 6.03 7.89 -3.02
N ASN A 236 7.16 8.50 -3.40
CA ASN A 236 8.14 7.88 -4.27
C ASN A 236 9.43 7.68 -3.50
N ALA A 237 10.00 6.50 -3.57
CA ALA A 237 11.30 6.21 -3.00
C ALA A 237 12.24 5.67 -4.07
N VAL A 238 13.54 5.86 -3.86
CA VAL A 238 14.59 5.27 -4.69
C VAL A 238 15.56 4.52 -3.81
N THR A 239 16.08 3.41 -4.34
CA THR A 239 17.02 2.55 -3.62
C THR A 239 18.46 2.98 -3.87
N LYS A 240 19.32 2.67 -2.90
CA LYS A 240 20.78 2.81 -3.02
C LYS A 240 21.32 1.97 -4.17
N SER A 241 22.45 2.35 -4.68
CA SER A 241 23.17 1.69 -5.76
C SER A 241 24.66 1.67 -5.46
N GLY A 242 25.41 0.79 -6.11
CA GLY A 242 26.86 0.72 -5.94
C GLY A 242 27.60 1.97 -6.43
N THR A 243 28.81 2.12 -5.94
CA THR A 243 29.77 3.18 -6.27
C THR A 243 31.07 2.58 -6.78
N ASN A 244 32.04 3.41 -7.22
CA ASN A 244 33.35 2.93 -7.66
C ASN A 244 34.17 2.30 -6.54
N ASP A 245 33.92 2.70 -5.31
CA ASP A 245 34.55 2.13 -4.13
C ASP A 245 33.57 1.14 -3.47
N PHE A 246 34.11 0.05 -2.95
CA PHE A 246 33.33 -0.89 -2.18
C PHE A 246 33.00 -0.31 -0.82
N TYR A 247 31.75 -0.50 -0.40
CA TYR A 247 31.32 -0.15 0.95
C TYR A 247 30.38 -1.22 1.51
N ALA A 248 30.41 -1.37 2.81
CA ALA A 248 29.58 -2.31 3.54
C ALA A 248 29.08 -1.67 4.83
N THR A 249 27.86 -2.01 5.21
CA THR A 249 27.29 -1.68 6.51
C THR A 249 26.82 -2.95 7.21
N ALA A 250 26.93 -2.98 8.53
CA ALA A 250 26.31 -4.01 9.34
C ALA A 250 25.76 -3.34 10.60
N TYR A 251 24.55 -3.74 11.00
CA TYR A 251 23.87 -3.15 12.14
C TYR A 251 22.97 -4.16 12.84
N THR A 252 22.73 -3.89 14.11
CA THR A 252 21.77 -4.65 14.91
C THR A 252 20.96 -3.71 15.80
N TYR A 253 19.67 -4.05 15.98
CA TYR A 253 18.78 -3.40 16.93
C TYR A 253 18.21 -4.48 17.84
N LEU A 254 18.37 -4.29 19.13
CA LEU A 254 17.99 -5.25 20.14
C LEU A 254 17.00 -4.61 21.11
N ASN A 255 15.84 -5.21 21.26
CA ASN A 255 14.86 -4.85 22.27
C ASN A 255 14.29 -6.11 22.91
N ASN A 256 14.09 -6.08 24.22
CA ASN A 256 13.43 -7.15 24.95
C ASN A 256 12.72 -6.62 26.20
N GLU A 257 11.99 -7.48 26.90
CA GLU A 257 11.24 -7.12 28.11
C GLU A 257 12.08 -6.44 29.19
N ASN A 258 13.38 -6.68 29.24
CA ASN A 258 14.28 -6.11 30.27
C ASN A 258 14.69 -4.65 29.92
N LEU A 259 14.59 -4.26 28.64
CA LEU A 259 14.88 -2.90 28.17
C LEU A 259 13.63 -2.00 28.19
N ASN A 260 12.47 -2.56 28.44
CA ASN A 260 11.21 -1.83 28.58
C ASN A 260 11.01 -1.41 30.04
N GLY A 261 10.51 -0.20 30.27
CA GLY A 261 10.12 0.24 31.62
C GLY A 261 8.93 -0.56 32.13
N ASP A 262 8.89 -0.80 33.42
CA ASP A 262 7.84 -1.53 34.13
C ASP A 262 7.01 -0.65 35.08
N LYS A 263 7.22 0.67 35.08
CA LYS A 263 6.51 1.63 35.95
C LYS A 263 5.87 2.77 35.17
N VAL A 264 4.64 3.08 35.53
CA VAL A 264 3.91 4.26 35.05
C VAL A 264 3.34 4.98 36.29
N GLY A 265 4.01 6.03 36.77
CA GLY A 265 3.71 6.61 38.05
C GLY A 265 3.97 5.61 39.19
N ASP A 266 2.95 5.38 40.02
CA ASP A 266 3.01 4.40 41.13
C ASP A 266 2.57 2.98 40.72
N LEU A 267 2.14 2.80 39.45
CA LEU A 267 1.72 1.50 38.92
C LEU A 267 2.92 0.70 38.44
N GLU A 268 3.11 -0.49 38.97
CA GLU A 268 4.10 -1.48 38.47
C GLU A 268 3.44 -2.44 37.48
N LEU A 269 4.01 -2.54 36.28
CA LEU A 269 3.52 -3.38 35.20
C LEU A 269 4.21 -4.77 35.21
N ILE A 270 3.46 -5.81 34.93
CA ILE A 270 4.03 -7.15 34.75
C ILE A 270 4.82 -7.18 33.45
N ARG A 271 6.08 -7.55 33.53
CA ARG A 271 6.94 -7.76 32.35
C ARG A 271 6.54 -9.02 31.63
N GLU A 272 6.02 -8.87 30.42
CA GLU A 272 5.67 -9.99 29.54
C GLU A 272 6.81 -10.26 28.56
N LYS A 273 6.97 -11.53 28.15
CA LYS A 273 7.96 -11.91 27.15
C LYS A 273 7.80 -11.06 25.90
N SER A 274 8.82 -10.29 25.57
CA SER A 274 8.87 -9.43 24.37
C SER A 274 10.32 -9.41 23.90
N GLN A 275 10.54 -9.86 22.67
CA GLN A 275 11.86 -9.84 22.05
C GLN A 275 11.71 -9.34 20.62
N LYS A 276 12.52 -8.39 20.24
CA LYS A 276 12.64 -7.91 18.86
C LYS A 276 14.13 -7.70 18.56
N TYR A 277 14.75 -8.65 17.88
CA TYR A 277 16.15 -8.59 17.50
C TYR A 277 16.23 -8.49 15.97
N LEU A 278 16.78 -7.39 15.48
CA LEU A 278 16.97 -7.11 14.07
C LEU A 278 18.46 -7.12 13.74
N TYR A 279 18.83 -7.85 12.69
CA TYR A 279 20.16 -7.93 12.13
C TYR A 279 20.10 -7.51 10.66
N GLY A 280 20.95 -6.59 10.26
CA GLY A 280 21.00 -6.10 8.88
C GLY A 280 22.42 -5.93 8.38
N ALA A 281 22.57 -6.07 7.07
CA ALA A 281 23.81 -5.80 6.38
C ALA A 281 23.54 -5.31 4.96
N SER A 282 24.43 -4.45 4.45
CA SER A 282 24.45 -4.07 3.05
C SER A 282 25.87 -4.08 2.50
N PHE A 283 25.97 -4.31 1.18
CA PHE A 283 27.23 -4.31 0.46
C PHE A 283 27.03 -3.77 -0.95
N GLY A 284 27.87 -2.85 -1.35
CA GLY A 284 27.81 -2.23 -2.68
C GLY A 284 29.18 -1.92 -3.24
N GLY A 285 29.27 -1.78 -4.56
CA GLY A 285 30.50 -1.44 -5.23
C GLY A 285 30.45 -1.58 -6.75
N ALA A 286 31.58 -1.46 -7.41
CA ALA A 286 31.70 -1.64 -8.84
C ALA A 286 32.12 -3.07 -9.20
N ILE A 287 31.35 -3.75 -10.07
CA ILE A 287 31.82 -4.94 -10.80
C ILE A 287 32.82 -4.47 -11.89
N ILE A 288 32.49 -3.36 -12.57
CA ILE A 288 33.37 -2.68 -13.52
C ILE A 288 33.30 -1.19 -13.19
N LYS A 289 34.42 -0.58 -12.81
CA LYS A 289 34.52 0.86 -12.46
C LYS A 289 33.92 1.75 -13.56
N ASN A 290 33.13 2.73 -13.14
CA ASN A 290 32.39 3.68 -13.98
C ASN A 290 31.31 3.06 -14.88
N LYS A 291 31.15 1.72 -14.88
CA LYS A 291 30.28 1.01 -15.84
C LYS A 291 29.21 0.13 -15.22
N LEU A 292 29.58 -0.79 -14.35
CA LEU A 292 28.65 -1.78 -13.81
C LEU A 292 28.78 -1.85 -12.30
N PHE A 293 27.69 -1.57 -11.63
CA PHE A 293 27.62 -1.49 -10.19
C PHE A 293 26.57 -2.46 -9.64
N PHE A 294 26.77 -2.87 -8.40
CA PHE A 294 25.80 -3.66 -7.66
C PHE A 294 25.61 -3.09 -6.26
N PHE A 295 24.43 -3.36 -5.71
CA PHE A 295 24.11 -3.15 -4.30
C PHE A 295 23.21 -4.26 -3.82
N VAL A 296 23.50 -4.83 -2.63
CA VAL A 296 22.69 -5.83 -1.96
C VAL A 296 22.47 -5.42 -0.52
N ASN A 297 21.27 -5.69 -0.03
CA ASN A 297 20.88 -5.47 1.37
C ASN A 297 20.06 -6.66 1.86
N GLY A 298 20.28 -7.06 3.11
CA GLY A 298 19.49 -8.07 3.80
C GLY A 298 19.20 -7.65 5.23
N GLU A 299 17.98 -7.87 5.68
CA GLU A 299 17.53 -7.74 7.08
C GLU A 299 16.85 -9.03 7.53
N TYR A 300 17.11 -9.44 8.76
CA TYR A 300 16.39 -10.51 9.46
C TYR A 300 15.94 -10.00 10.81
N GLU A 301 14.70 -10.30 11.18
CA GLU A 301 14.07 -9.90 12.43
C GLU A 301 13.57 -11.15 13.18
N ASP A 302 14.05 -11.37 14.41
CA ASP A 302 13.60 -12.43 15.31
C ASP A 302 12.67 -11.82 16.35
N ASN A 303 11.36 -12.04 16.15
CA ASN A 303 10.32 -11.51 17.03
C ASN A 303 9.73 -12.65 17.86
N VAL A 304 9.68 -12.44 19.17
CA VAL A 304 9.00 -13.33 20.12
C VAL A 304 8.13 -12.50 21.04
N THR A 305 6.86 -12.86 21.14
CA THR A 305 5.90 -12.22 22.06
C THR A 305 5.34 -13.22 23.03
N ALA A 306 4.78 -12.74 24.15
CA ALA A 306 4.06 -13.60 25.08
C ALA A 306 2.85 -14.24 24.39
N GLY A 307 2.55 -15.47 24.77
CA GLY A 307 1.30 -16.15 24.44
C GLY A 307 0.12 -15.62 25.27
N PRO A 308 -1.04 -16.33 25.26
CA PRO A 308 -2.21 -15.92 26.03
C PRO A 308 -1.92 -15.91 27.53
N LYS A 309 -2.47 -14.90 28.22
CA LYS A 309 -2.37 -14.77 29.69
C LYS A 309 -3.28 -15.79 30.41
N SER A 310 -4.32 -16.27 29.73
CA SER A 310 -5.29 -17.21 30.27
C SER A 310 -4.64 -18.51 30.73
N ARG A 311 -5.04 -18.97 31.89
CA ARG A 311 -4.63 -20.25 32.47
C ARG A 311 -5.80 -21.03 32.99
N ALA A 312 -5.76 -22.34 32.91
CA ALA A 312 -6.75 -23.26 33.44
C ALA A 312 -6.70 -23.32 34.98
N ARG A 313 -7.82 -23.61 35.61
CA ARG A 313 -7.89 -23.96 37.02
C ARG A 313 -7.11 -25.24 37.32
N LEU A 314 -6.62 -25.38 38.51
CA LEU A 314 -6.01 -26.64 38.98
C LEU A 314 -7.07 -27.68 39.39
N SER A 315 -8.20 -27.19 39.94
CA SER A 315 -9.33 -28.02 40.37
C SER A 315 -10.66 -27.33 40.15
N ASP A 316 -11.76 -28.07 40.22
CA ASP A 316 -13.15 -27.56 40.09
C ASP A 316 -13.58 -26.63 41.22
N SER A 317 -12.87 -26.70 42.37
CA SER A 317 -13.12 -25.83 43.52
C SER A 317 -12.48 -24.46 43.41
N ASP A 318 -11.58 -24.25 42.46
CA ASP A 318 -10.88 -22.98 42.29
C ASP A 318 -11.78 -21.92 41.65
N ASP A 319 -11.63 -20.68 42.11
CA ASP A 319 -12.31 -19.53 41.50
C ASP A 319 -11.80 -19.26 40.09
N TRP A 320 -12.70 -18.71 39.26
CA TRP A 320 -12.40 -18.29 37.90
C TRP A 320 -13.17 -17.04 37.50
N GLY A 321 -12.79 -16.42 36.38
CA GLY A 321 -13.50 -15.29 35.80
C GLY A 321 -12.88 -13.93 36.10
N SER A 322 -13.67 -12.85 36.00
CA SER A 322 -13.19 -11.48 36.06
C SER A 322 -12.52 -11.07 37.38
N ASN A 323 -12.80 -11.77 38.46
CA ASN A 323 -12.24 -11.48 39.79
C ASN A 323 -10.95 -12.25 40.08
N THR A 324 -10.51 -13.10 39.16
CA THR A 324 -9.28 -13.89 39.25
C THR A 324 -8.31 -13.49 38.15
N ALA A 325 -7.02 -13.29 38.47
CA ALA A 325 -6.04 -12.84 37.52
C ALA A 325 -5.81 -13.88 36.40
N ASN A 326 -6.57 -13.75 35.29
CA ASN A 326 -6.47 -14.58 34.08
C ASN A 326 -6.75 -16.09 34.30
N VAL A 327 -7.50 -16.48 35.33
CA VAL A 327 -7.91 -17.86 35.53
C VAL A 327 -9.24 -18.12 34.83
N ASN A 328 -9.26 -19.04 33.88
CA ASN A 328 -10.42 -19.42 33.10
C ASN A 328 -11.11 -20.67 33.71
N ARG A 329 -12.40 -20.89 33.33
CA ARG A 329 -13.23 -21.99 33.85
C ARG A 329 -12.67 -23.39 33.64
N PRO A 330 -12.07 -23.77 32.51
CA PRO A 330 -11.56 -25.11 32.29
C PRO A 330 -10.47 -25.50 33.27
N THR A 331 -10.46 -26.78 33.66
CA THR A 331 -9.40 -27.36 34.53
C THR A 331 -8.25 -27.92 33.70
N VAL A 332 -7.04 -27.91 34.28
CA VAL A 332 -5.84 -28.51 33.69
C VAL A 332 -6.09 -29.97 33.30
N GLY A 333 -6.65 -30.76 34.25
CA GLY A 333 -6.91 -32.19 34.02
C GLY A 333 -7.85 -32.44 32.83
N LYS A 334 -8.92 -31.66 32.69
CA LYS A 334 -9.84 -31.82 31.55
C LYS A 334 -9.22 -31.36 30.22
N MET A 335 -8.45 -30.27 30.22
CA MET A 335 -7.77 -29.81 29.00
C MET A 335 -6.70 -30.83 28.53
N ASP A 336 -5.98 -31.44 29.45
CA ASP A 336 -5.00 -32.51 29.12
C ASP A 336 -5.69 -33.79 28.63
N GLU A 337 -6.82 -34.19 29.24
CA GLU A 337 -7.68 -35.30 28.76
C GLU A 337 -8.12 -35.06 27.30
N ILE A 338 -8.66 -33.88 27.02
CA ILE A 338 -9.10 -33.50 25.67
C ILE A 338 -7.93 -33.57 24.68
N ARG A 339 -6.78 -32.96 25.01
CA ARG A 339 -5.61 -32.97 24.13
C ARG A 339 -5.15 -34.39 23.81
N ASN A 340 -4.98 -35.25 24.85
CA ASN A 340 -4.51 -36.61 24.68
C ASN A 340 -5.47 -37.43 23.83
N TYR A 341 -6.79 -37.27 24.00
CA TYR A 341 -7.79 -37.95 23.20
C TYR A 341 -7.68 -37.63 21.70
N PHE A 342 -7.43 -36.36 21.34
CA PHE A 342 -7.24 -35.99 19.94
C PHE A 342 -5.93 -36.55 19.35
N ILE A 343 -4.86 -36.59 20.13
CA ILE A 343 -3.58 -37.21 19.74
C ILE A 343 -3.79 -38.72 19.51
N ASP A 344 -4.36 -39.43 20.48
CA ASP A 344 -4.45 -40.87 20.45
C ASP A 344 -5.45 -41.41 19.42
N LYS A 345 -6.58 -40.70 19.22
CA LYS A 345 -7.65 -41.17 18.35
C LYS A 345 -7.57 -40.69 16.92
N TYR A 346 -7.07 -39.49 16.70
CA TYR A 346 -7.10 -38.80 15.40
C TYR A 346 -5.70 -38.46 14.86
N ASP A 347 -4.62 -38.79 15.60
CA ASP A 347 -3.25 -38.38 15.29
C ASP A 347 -3.13 -36.86 15.09
N TYR A 348 -3.91 -36.10 15.89
CA TYR A 348 -4.02 -34.65 15.83
C TYR A 348 -3.63 -34.00 17.16
N ASP A 349 -2.47 -33.32 17.23
CA ASP A 349 -2.12 -32.50 18.39
C ASP A 349 -2.69 -31.09 18.24
N PRO A 350 -3.69 -30.66 19.04
CA PRO A 350 -4.22 -29.31 19.03
C PRO A 350 -3.25 -28.27 19.60
N GLY A 351 -2.07 -28.69 20.09
CA GLY A 351 -1.05 -27.84 20.68
C GLY A 351 -1.29 -27.57 22.16
N ARG A 352 -0.60 -26.59 22.70
CA ARG A 352 -0.74 -26.14 24.09
C ARG A 352 -1.94 -25.23 24.25
N TYR A 353 -2.45 -25.09 25.45
CA TYR A 353 -3.54 -24.17 25.77
C TYR A 353 -3.10 -23.02 26.69
N GLN A 354 -1.87 -23.10 27.27
CA GLN A 354 -1.27 -22.06 28.12
C GLN A 354 0.26 -22.17 28.16
N GLY A 355 0.94 -21.12 28.66
CA GLY A 355 2.37 -21.15 28.99
C GLY A 355 3.31 -21.21 27.78
N TYR A 356 2.97 -20.63 26.64
CA TYR A 356 3.80 -20.59 25.44
C TYR A 356 4.07 -19.19 24.94
N SER A 357 5.14 -19.03 24.17
CA SER A 357 5.50 -17.80 23.47
C SER A 357 5.28 -17.97 21.97
N ILE A 358 5.07 -16.87 21.30
CA ILE A 358 4.74 -16.83 19.85
C ILE A 358 5.90 -16.23 19.10
N LYS A 359 6.37 -16.94 18.06
CA LYS A 359 7.46 -16.48 17.18
C LYS A 359 6.90 -15.98 15.85
N THR A 360 7.32 -14.77 15.45
CA THR A 360 6.93 -14.15 14.19
C THR A 360 8.16 -13.58 13.47
N PRO A 361 9.03 -14.44 12.90
CA PRO A 361 10.23 -14.00 12.19
C PRO A 361 9.88 -13.23 10.91
N ALA A 362 10.73 -12.27 10.55
CA ALA A 362 10.61 -11.53 9.30
C ALA A 362 11.97 -11.38 8.61
N TYR A 363 11.96 -11.25 7.28
CA TYR A 363 13.18 -10.94 6.52
C TYR A 363 12.89 -10.06 5.31
N LYS A 364 13.89 -9.29 4.90
CA LYS A 364 13.87 -8.45 3.72
C LYS A 364 15.19 -8.63 2.96
N ILE A 365 15.11 -8.74 1.65
CA ILE A 365 16.28 -8.87 0.77
C ILE A 365 16.04 -7.92 -0.41
N MET A 366 17.07 -7.17 -0.76
CA MET A 366 17.08 -6.32 -1.95
C MET A 366 18.41 -6.49 -2.69
N ALA A 367 18.33 -6.55 -4.02
CA ALA A 367 19.48 -6.54 -4.91
C ALA A 367 19.23 -5.56 -6.06
N ARG A 368 20.24 -4.78 -6.43
CA ARG A 368 20.21 -3.84 -7.53
C ARG A 368 21.47 -3.95 -8.37
N LEU A 369 21.31 -3.82 -9.68
CA LEU A 369 22.38 -3.67 -10.66
C LEU A 369 22.16 -2.40 -11.45
N ASP A 370 23.20 -1.61 -11.67
CA ASP A 370 23.19 -0.41 -12.48
C ASP A 370 24.29 -0.51 -13.54
N TRP A 371 23.91 -0.40 -14.80
CA TRP A 371 24.81 -0.52 -15.94
C TRP A 371 24.79 0.73 -16.81
N ASN A 372 25.91 1.46 -16.78
CA ASN A 372 26.22 2.51 -17.75
C ASN A 372 26.74 1.84 -19.03
N ILE A 373 25.85 1.51 -19.97
CA ILE A 373 26.20 0.83 -21.23
C ILE A 373 27.13 1.73 -22.02
N ASN A 374 26.77 3.00 -22.12
CA ASN A 374 27.57 4.12 -22.65
C ASN A 374 27.00 5.43 -22.06
N ASP A 375 27.54 6.60 -22.46
CA ASP A 375 27.12 7.89 -21.94
C ASP A 375 25.64 8.21 -22.23
N ASN A 376 25.09 7.64 -23.31
CA ASN A 376 23.71 7.86 -23.73
C ASN A 376 22.73 6.78 -23.27
N ASN A 377 23.20 5.61 -22.82
CA ASN A 377 22.33 4.50 -22.46
C ASN A 377 22.69 3.94 -21.08
N LYS A 378 21.72 3.93 -20.20
CA LYS A 378 21.84 3.40 -18.83
C LYS A 378 20.69 2.44 -18.56
N LEU A 379 21.00 1.32 -17.96
CA LEU A 379 20.03 0.28 -17.57
C LEU A 379 20.20 -0.02 -16.10
N ASN A 380 19.10 -0.11 -15.37
CA ASN A 380 19.12 -0.66 -14.03
C ASN A 380 18.14 -1.82 -13.87
N PHE A 381 18.40 -2.65 -12.90
CA PHE A 381 17.53 -3.74 -12.50
C PHE A 381 17.52 -3.83 -10.96
N ARG A 382 16.32 -3.99 -10.39
CA ARG A 382 16.14 -4.19 -8.93
C ARG A 382 15.22 -5.38 -8.67
N PHE A 383 15.60 -6.17 -7.67
CA PHE A 383 14.81 -7.22 -7.06
C PHE A 383 14.58 -6.91 -5.57
N THR A 384 13.38 -7.12 -5.08
CA THR A 384 13.05 -7.04 -3.64
C THR A 384 12.17 -8.21 -3.24
N ARG A 385 12.50 -8.83 -2.11
CA ARG A 385 11.68 -9.85 -1.45
C ARG A 385 11.56 -9.50 0.04
N ALA A 386 10.32 -9.51 0.55
CA ALA A 386 10.04 -9.39 1.97
C ALA A 386 9.09 -10.51 2.41
N HIS A 387 9.28 -10.95 3.64
CA HIS A 387 8.39 -11.86 4.34
C HIS A 387 8.27 -11.40 5.78
N SER A 388 7.05 -11.37 6.29
CA SER A 388 6.75 -11.19 7.71
C SER A 388 5.54 -12.03 8.10
N LYS A 389 5.35 -12.20 9.41
CA LYS A 389 4.32 -13.05 9.95
C LYS A 389 3.71 -12.35 11.16
N ASP A 390 2.38 -12.15 11.14
CA ASP A 390 1.65 -11.58 12.26
C ASP A 390 0.78 -12.62 12.92
N ASN A 391 0.82 -12.67 14.25
CA ASN A 391 -0.03 -13.54 15.04
C ASN A 391 -1.45 -12.94 15.15
N SER A 392 -2.45 -13.80 14.96
CA SER A 392 -3.86 -13.54 15.25
C SER A 392 -4.36 -14.52 16.29
N GLY A 393 -4.88 -14.01 17.41
CA GLY A 393 -5.48 -14.86 18.44
C GLY A 393 -6.74 -15.58 17.94
N PRO A 394 -7.23 -16.59 18.66
CA PRO A 394 -8.46 -17.28 18.34
C PRO A 394 -9.64 -16.31 18.29
N THR A 395 -10.54 -16.49 17.35
CA THR A 395 -11.78 -15.71 17.33
C THR A 395 -12.71 -16.10 18.48
N SER A 396 -13.34 -15.12 19.09
CA SER A 396 -14.46 -15.38 20.02
C SER A 396 -15.80 -15.54 19.32
N SER A 397 -15.89 -15.27 18.03
CA SER A 397 -17.13 -15.37 17.27
C SER A 397 -17.59 -16.83 17.12
N VAL A 398 -18.90 -17.01 17.18
CA VAL A 398 -19.58 -18.29 16.91
C VAL A 398 -20.28 -18.30 15.56
N SER A 399 -20.10 -17.25 14.76
CA SER A 399 -20.68 -17.18 13.41
C SER A 399 -20.25 -18.40 12.55
N PRO A 400 -21.17 -18.99 11.74
CA PRO A 400 -22.40 -18.38 11.24
C PRO A 400 -23.61 -18.49 12.19
N PHE A 401 -23.46 -19.05 13.38
CA PHE A 401 -24.50 -19.15 14.35
C PHE A 401 -24.75 -17.83 15.09
N TYR A 402 -25.90 -17.70 15.74
CA TYR A 402 -26.13 -16.71 16.77
C TYR A 402 -25.90 -17.35 18.15
N ALA A 403 -25.35 -16.60 19.10
CA ALA A 403 -25.11 -17.12 20.46
C ALA A 403 -26.41 -17.62 21.13
N THR A 404 -27.51 -16.93 20.87
CA THR A 404 -28.85 -17.32 21.36
C THR A 404 -29.38 -18.66 20.83
N ASP A 405 -28.82 -19.13 19.71
CA ASP A 405 -29.27 -20.37 19.08
C ASP A 405 -28.49 -21.59 19.58
N ILE A 406 -27.27 -21.37 20.12
CA ILE A 406 -26.38 -22.45 20.57
C ILE A 406 -26.12 -22.47 22.08
N TYR A 407 -26.33 -21.35 22.79
CA TYR A 407 -26.10 -21.26 24.22
C TYR A 407 -27.44 -21.34 24.98
N ASP A 408 -27.48 -22.19 26.01
CA ASP A 408 -28.69 -22.41 26.79
C ASP A 408 -28.80 -21.45 28.01
N GLY A 409 -27.97 -20.42 28.08
CA GLY A 409 -28.10 -19.32 29.03
C GLY A 409 -27.63 -19.64 30.41
N GLY A 410 -26.42 -19.83 30.74
CA GLY A 410 -25.83 -19.90 32.08
C GLY A 410 -25.04 -18.68 32.44
N ALA A 411 -24.49 -18.59 33.67
CA ALA A 411 -23.57 -17.52 34.09
C ALA A 411 -22.32 -17.41 33.25
N ALA A 412 -21.94 -18.48 32.53
CA ALA A 412 -20.81 -18.55 31.62
C ALA A 412 -21.16 -18.20 30.16
N ALA A 413 -22.47 -18.02 29.85
CA ALA A 413 -22.89 -17.68 28.51
C ALA A 413 -22.47 -16.24 28.13
N SER A 414 -22.18 -16.04 26.86
CA SER A 414 -21.90 -14.71 26.33
C SER A 414 -23.11 -13.79 26.50
N LYS A 415 -22.94 -12.62 27.06
CA LYS A 415 -23.97 -11.60 27.13
C LYS A 415 -24.11 -10.91 25.77
N GLY A 416 -25.04 -11.41 24.95
CA GLY A 416 -25.74 -10.58 23.97
C GLY A 416 -25.11 -10.31 22.60
N SER A 417 -23.95 -10.81 22.21
CA SER A 417 -23.31 -10.37 20.95
C SER A 417 -22.76 -11.46 20.03
N GLY A 418 -23.10 -12.72 20.21
CA GLY A 418 -22.58 -13.78 19.32
C GLY A 418 -21.11 -14.15 19.54
N ASN A 419 -20.53 -13.82 20.70
CA ASN A 419 -19.17 -14.14 21.06
C ASN A 419 -19.08 -15.11 22.23
N VAL A 420 -18.04 -15.93 22.25
CA VAL A 420 -17.66 -16.77 23.38
C VAL A 420 -17.21 -15.88 24.57
N ASN A 421 -17.63 -16.24 25.81
CA ASN A 421 -17.07 -15.61 26.99
C ASN A 421 -15.63 -16.10 27.19
N HIS A 422 -14.65 -15.23 27.01
CA HIS A 422 -13.24 -15.58 27.10
C HIS A 422 -12.81 -16.15 28.45
N ASN A 423 -13.48 -15.77 29.56
CA ASN A 423 -13.17 -16.29 30.88
C ASN A 423 -13.78 -17.69 31.12
N ALA A 424 -14.77 -18.07 30.32
CA ALA A 424 -15.46 -19.36 30.44
C ALA A 424 -14.84 -20.46 29.57
N ALA A 425 -13.96 -20.10 28.63
CA ALA A 425 -13.40 -21.04 27.66
C ALA A 425 -11.86 -21.02 27.66
N MET A 426 -11.25 -22.13 27.26
CA MET A 426 -9.85 -22.21 26.85
C MET A 426 -9.72 -22.58 25.37
N TYR A 427 -8.70 -22.07 24.74
CA TYR A 427 -8.41 -22.30 23.32
C TYR A 427 -7.07 -23.00 23.19
N PHE A 428 -7.02 -24.06 22.38
CA PHE A 428 -5.74 -24.68 22.05
C PHE A 428 -4.92 -23.81 21.07
N GLU A 429 -3.62 -24.02 21.05
CA GLU A 429 -2.66 -23.23 20.27
C GLU A 429 -3.02 -23.19 18.76
N ASN A 430 -3.50 -24.33 18.22
CA ASN A 430 -3.91 -24.43 16.82
C ASN A 430 -5.22 -23.67 16.47
N SER A 431 -5.95 -23.15 17.47
CA SER A 431 -7.11 -22.26 17.22
C SER A 431 -6.70 -20.83 16.87
N ARG A 432 -5.42 -20.48 17.00
CA ARG A 432 -4.85 -19.24 16.46
C ARG A 432 -4.30 -19.46 15.06
N TYR A 433 -4.06 -18.38 14.34
CA TYR A 433 -3.45 -18.43 13.03
C TYR A 433 -2.43 -17.31 12.86
N PHE A 434 -1.63 -17.43 11.81
CA PHE A 434 -0.74 -16.37 11.38
C PHE A 434 -1.19 -15.81 10.04
N LYS A 435 -1.10 -14.49 9.90
CA LYS A 435 -1.17 -13.82 8.60
C LYS A 435 0.25 -13.73 8.07
N GLU A 436 0.50 -14.39 6.97
CA GLU A 436 1.78 -14.28 6.29
C GLU A 436 1.72 -13.16 5.25
N TYR A 437 2.75 -12.35 5.21
CA TYR A 437 2.85 -11.21 4.31
C TYR A 437 4.08 -11.40 3.43
N ASN A 438 3.87 -11.99 2.27
CA ASN A 438 4.90 -12.16 1.25
C ASN A 438 4.81 -11.05 0.23
N PHE A 439 5.92 -10.40 -0.06
CA PHE A 439 6.01 -9.39 -1.09
C PHE A 439 7.22 -9.62 -1.96
N THR A 440 7.03 -9.59 -3.28
CA THR A 440 8.11 -9.70 -4.28
C THR A 440 7.94 -8.60 -5.30
N SER A 441 9.02 -7.90 -5.65
CA SER A 441 8.97 -6.85 -6.66
C SER A 441 10.22 -6.86 -7.53
N TYR A 442 10.00 -6.66 -8.83
CA TYR A 442 11.01 -6.46 -9.85
C TYR A 442 10.80 -5.10 -10.50
N ALA A 443 11.87 -4.38 -10.76
CA ALA A 443 11.86 -3.17 -11.55
C ALA A 443 13.06 -3.17 -12.49
N SER A 444 12.87 -2.73 -13.71
CA SER A 444 13.92 -2.46 -14.67
C SER A 444 13.63 -1.13 -15.36
N GLU A 445 14.64 -0.29 -15.50
CA GLU A 445 14.53 1.00 -16.13
C GLU A 445 15.68 1.19 -17.10
N TRP A 446 15.36 1.57 -18.33
CA TRP A 446 16.29 1.93 -19.37
C TRP A 446 16.13 3.40 -19.74
N ASN A 447 17.22 4.16 -19.57
CA ASN A 447 17.32 5.56 -19.92
C ASN A 447 18.18 5.72 -21.18
N SER A 448 17.65 6.36 -22.22
CA SER A 448 18.34 6.63 -23.48
C SER A 448 18.31 8.11 -23.81
N LYS A 449 19.40 8.60 -24.39
CA LYS A 449 19.56 10.00 -24.81
C LYS A 449 19.98 10.08 -26.27
N TRP A 450 19.39 11.04 -26.99
CA TRP A 450 19.71 11.37 -28.41
C TRP A 450 19.76 12.88 -28.59
N LEU A 451 20.19 13.33 -29.74
CA LEU A 451 20.25 14.75 -30.13
C LEU A 451 20.99 15.59 -29.06
N ASP A 452 22.20 15.18 -28.70
CA ASP A 452 23.05 15.82 -27.70
C ASP A 452 22.37 16.08 -26.36
N GLY A 453 21.47 15.15 -25.98
CA GLY A 453 20.73 15.15 -24.71
C GLY A 453 19.44 15.95 -24.73
N SER A 454 19.06 16.59 -25.86
CA SER A 454 17.79 17.30 -25.96
C SER A 454 16.58 16.38 -26.09
N LEU A 455 16.76 15.13 -26.57
CA LEU A 455 15.74 14.09 -26.62
C LEU A 455 16.12 12.96 -25.66
N ASN A 456 15.24 12.65 -24.73
CA ASN A 456 15.41 11.59 -23.75
C ASN A 456 14.22 10.64 -23.76
N ASN A 457 14.49 9.35 -23.59
CA ASN A 457 13.47 8.33 -23.39
C ASN A 457 13.78 7.54 -22.11
N VAL A 458 12.72 7.22 -21.37
CA VAL A 458 12.77 6.36 -20.18
C VAL A 458 11.75 5.26 -20.36
N THR A 459 12.21 4.02 -20.53
CA THR A 459 11.37 2.82 -20.55
C THR A 459 11.48 2.11 -19.22
N ARG A 460 10.35 1.76 -18.58
CA ARG A 460 10.33 1.04 -17.30
C ARG A 460 9.35 -0.12 -17.35
N VAL A 461 9.80 -1.27 -16.83
CA VAL A 461 8.97 -2.46 -16.62
C VAL A 461 9.02 -2.83 -15.15
N THR A 462 7.86 -2.97 -14.52
CA THR A 462 7.78 -3.39 -13.12
C THR A 462 6.77 -4.49 -12.93
N TYR A 463 7.04 -5.36 -11.96
CA TYR A 463 6.13 -6.38 -11.50
C TYR A 463 6.16 -6.46 -9.98
N SER A 464 5.01 -6.40 -9.34
CA SER A 464 4.86 -6.53 -7.90
C SER A 464 3.84 -7.62 -7.58
N PHE A 465 4.17 -8.48 -6.64
CA PHE A 465 3.32 -9.57 -6.16
C PHE A 465 3.23 -9.53 -4.64
N GLN A 466 2.03 -9.26 -4.14
CA GLN A 466 1.62 -9.37 -2.75
C GLN A 466 0.89 -10.71 -2.59
N ASP A 467 1.28 -11.53 -1.60
CA ASP A 467 0.73 -12.84 -1.33
C ASP A 467 0.57 -13.04 0.18
N GLU A 468 -0.66 -13.11 0.65
CA GLU A 468 -1.00 -13.11 2.07
C GLU A 468 -1.84 -14.34 2.46
N PRO A 469 -1.25 -15.54 2.47
CA PRO A 469 -1.90 -16.75 2.97
C PRO A 469 -2.01 -16.75 4.50
N ARG A 470 -2.66 -17.78 5.01
CA ARG A 470 -2.69 -18.10 6.44
C ARG A 470 -1.85 -19.33 6.73
N SER A 471 -1.22 -19.36 7.90
CA SER A 471 -0.51 -20.53 8.42
C SER A 471 -0.89 -20.80 9.89
N TYR A 472 -0.59 -21.99 10.34
CA TYR A 472 -0.97 -22.49 11.68
C TYR A 472 0.24 -23.19 12.30
N GLU A 473 0.23 -23.35 13.63
CA GLU A 473 1.27 -24.14 14.32
C GLU A 473 1.07 -25.66 14.13
N GLY A 474 -0.17 -26.11 13.87
CA GLY A 474 -0.50 -27.53 13.62
C GLY A 474 -1.19 -27.73 12.26
N ALA A 475 -1.85 -28.86 12.09
CA ALA A 475 -2.57 -29.19 10.87
C ALA A 475 -3.68 -28.17 10.58
N ALA A 476 -3.71 -27.67 9.34
CA ALA A 476 -4.65 -26.64 8.92
C ALA A 476 -5.98 -27.18 8.39
N ASP A 477 -6.07 -28.46 8.06
CA ASP A 477 -7.23 -29.11 7.43
C ASP A 477 -8.18 -29.80 8.42
N PHE A 478 -7.89 -29.71 9.73
CA PHE A 478 -8.73 -30.25 10.78
C PHE A 478 -9.96 -29.33 11.04
N PRO A 479 -11.16 -29.87 11.40
CA PRO A 479 -12.32 -29.07 11.73
C PRO A 479 -12.16 -28.26 13.02
N THR A 480 -12.97 -27.18 13.14
CA THR A 480 -13.12 -26.46 14.41
C THR A 480 -14.18 -27.13 15.27
N ILE A 481 -13.92 -27.32 16.57
CA ILE A 481 -14.81 -27.97 17.51
C ILE A 481 -14.96 -27.10 18.76
N ASP A 482 -16.18 -26.76 19.11
CA ASP A 482 -16.53 -26.21 20.41
C ASP A 482 -17.18 -27.29 21.28
N ILE A 483 -16.62 -27.54 22.44
CA ILE A 483 -17.20 -28.39 23.50
C ILE A 483 -17.87 -27.47 24.49
N LEU A 484 -19.18 -27.66 24.68
CA LEU A 484 -19.94 -26.95 25.71
C LEU A 484 -19.85 -27.68 27.06
N GLU A 485 -20.02 -26.92 28.11
CA GLU A 485 -20.30 -27.35 29.46
C GLU A 485 -21.26 -26.33 30.08
N ASP A 486 -22.35 -26.78 30.68
CA ASP A 486 -23.41 -25.91 31.22
C ASP A 486 -23.92 -24.87 30.23
N GLY A 487 -24.05 -25.27 28.95
CA GLY A 487 -24.58 -24.43 27.88
C GLY A 487 -23.62 -23.33 27.37
N ALA A 488 -22.35 -23.35 27.74
CA ALA A 488 -21.35 -22.37 27.28
C ALA A 488 -20.08 -23.08 26.83
N VAL A 489 -19.35 -22.45 25.88
CA VAL A 489 -18.08 -23.02 25.39
C VAL A 489 -17.10 -23.19 26.56
N TYR A 490 -16.61 -24.41 26.70
CA TYR A 490 -15.58 -24.83 27.66
C TYR A 490 -14.21 -24.90 26.98
N ALA A 491 -14.11 -25.59 25.86
CA ALA A 491 -12.88 -25.74 25.09
C ALA A 491 -13.14 -25.56 23.57
N ARG A 492 -12.21 -24.89 22.89
CA ARG A 492 -12.17 -24.85 21.41
C ARG A 492 -10.92 -25.55 20.90
N ILE A 493 -11.12 -26.48 19.98
CA ILE A 493 -10.11 -27.32 19.34
C ILE A 493 -10.14 -27.06 17.83
N GLY A 494 -9.02 -27.20 17.16
CA GLY A 494 -8.89 -27.02 15.71
C GLY A 494 -8.70 -25.58 15.26
N PRO A 495 -8.43 -25.36 13.97
CA PRO A 495 -8.15 -24.04 13.40
C PRO A 495 -9.29 -23.04 13.61
N ASP A 496 -8.98 -21.76 13.54
CA ASP A 496 -9.96 -20.68 13.61
C ASP A 496 -11.04 -20.82 12.52
N VAL A 497 -12.32 -20.53 12.89
CA VAL A 497 -13.48 -20.71 11.99
C VAL A 497 -13.42 -19.89 10.70
N PHE A 498 -12.75 -18.73 10.71
CA PHE A 498 -12.71 -17.80 9.56
C PHE A 498 -11.48 -17.92 8.68
N SER A 499 -10.43 -18.57 9.17
CA SER A 499 -9.09 -18.43 8.59
C SER A 499 -8.63 -19.55 7.67
N PRO A 500 -9.10 -20.80 7.77
CA PRO A 500 -8.70 -21.86 6.85
C PRO A 500 -8.95 -21.47 5.38
N GLY A 501 -7.90 -21.56 4.56
CA GLY A 501 -7.98 -21.20 3.16
C GLY A 501 -8.06 -19.71 2.85
N ASN A 502 -8.00 -18.81 3.86
CA ASN A 502 -7.98 -17.38 3.60
C ASN A 502 -6.71 -16.98 2.85
N LEU A 503 -6.91 -16.22 1.79
CA LEU A 503 -5.87 -15.76 0.89
C LEU A 503 -6.21 -14.37 0.35
N ALA A 504 -5.27 -13.45 0.41
CA ALA A 504 -5.34 -12.19 -0.32
C ALA A 504 -4.10 -12.07 -1.21
N GLN A 505 -4.31 -11.99 -2.52
CA GLN A 505 -3.22 -11.79 -3.49
C GLN A 505 -3.50 -10.60 -4.38
N ALA A 506 -2.45 -9.83 -4.66
CA ALA A 506 -2.47 -8.79 -5.67
C ALA A 506 -1.22 -8.88 -6.54
N ARG A 507 -1.41 -8.94 -7.86
CA ARG A 507 -0.34 -8.91 -8.86
C ARG A 507 -0.52 -7.67 -9.70
N THR A 508 0.52 -6.85 -9.78
CA THR A 508 0.52 -5.62 -10.55
C THR A 508 1.71 -5.66 -11.51
N PHE A 509 1.42 -5.63 -12.80
CA PHE A 509 2.40 -5.43 -13.85
C PHE A 509 2.20 -4.05 -14.44
N VAL A 510 3.27 -3.27 -14.54
CA VAL A 510 3.25 -1.94 -15.14
C VAL A 510 4.34 -1.85 -16.18
N LEU A 511 3.94 -1.44 -17.35
CA LEU A 511 4.82 -1.09 -18.46
C LEU A 511 4.70 0.40 -18.71
N THR A 512 5.82 1.06 -18.93
CA THR A 512 5.98 2.49 -18.77
C THR A 512 7.06 3.04 -19.71
N ASP A 513 6.76 4.09 -20.56
CA ASP A 513 7.75 4.77 -21.42
C ASP A 513 7.47 6.27 -21.55
N GLU A 514 8.46 7.10 -21.44
CA GLU A 514 8.40 8.57 -21.52
C GLU A 514 9.38 9.07 -22.56
N LEU A 515 8.88 9.92 -23.42
CA LEU A 515 9.69 10.71 -24.33
C LEU A 515 9.65 12.17 -23.91
N SER A 516 10.81 12.75 -23.62
CA SER A 516 10.93 14.16 -23.29
C SER A 516 11.86 14.87 -24.30
N TYR A 517 11.42 16.05 -24.75
CA TYR A 517 12.13 16.85 -25.74
C TYR A 517 12.26 18.30 -25.27
N THR A 518 13.49 18.79 -25.23
CA THR A 518 13.79 20.18 -24.86
C THR A 518 13.97 21.01 -26.15
N ALA A 519 13.12 22.03 -26.33
CA ALA A 519 13.13 22.90 -27.49
C ALA A 519 12.86 24.36 -27.10
N GLY A 520 13.85 25.22 -27.18
CA GLY A 520 13.72 26.61 -26.74
C GLY A 520 13.34 26.73 -25.28
N ILE A 521 12.24 27.44 -24.98
CA ILE A 521 11.70 27.58 -23.62
C ILE A 521 10.90 26.35 -23.15
N HIS A 522 10.60 25.40 -24.04
CA HIS A 522 9.73 24.26 -23.81
C HIS A 522 10.50 23.01 -23.43
N ASN A 523 10.00 22.30 -22.41
CA ASN A 523 10.39 20.93 -22.07
C ASN A 523 9.16 20.04 -22.20
N LEU A 524 8.97 19.51 -23.40
CA LEU A 524 7.80 18.70 -23.75
C LEU A 524 8.00 17.28 -23.22
N LEU A 525 6.95 16.71 -22.65
CA LEU A 525 6.87 15.34 -22.21
C LEU A 525 5.63 14.70 -22.83
N ALA A 526 5.79 13.56 -23.46
CA ALA A 526 4.71 12.69 -23.89
C ALA A 526 4.88 11.31 -23.28
N GLY A 527 3.79 10.72 -22.91
CA GLY A 527 3.89 9.43 -22.26
C GLY A 527 2.63 8.54 -22.27
N PHE A 528 2.79 7.20 -22.12
CA PHE A 528 1.74 6.17 -22.01
C PHE A 528 2.04 5.22 -20.84
N GLN A 529 1.04 4.69 -20.16
CA GLN A 529 1.15 3.66 -19.14
C GLN A 529 0.12 2.55 -19.40
N PHE A 530 0.59 1.33 -19.38
CA PHE A 530 -0.26 0.14 -19.30
C PHE A 530 -0.08 -0.52 -17.94
N GLU A 531 -1.18 -0.77 -17.27
CA GLU A 531 -1.20 -1.46 -16.00
C GLU A 531 -2.17 -2.65 -16.07
N TYR A 532 -1.68 -3.83 -15.69
CA TYR A 532 -2.48 -5.03 -15.50
C TYR A 532 -2.46 -5.42 -14.03
N ASN A 533 -3.65 -5.57 -13.45
CA ASN A 533 -3.81 -6.04 -12.09
C ASN A 533 -4.65 -7.31 -12.07
N LYS A 534 -4.26 -8.25 -11.19
CA LYS A 534 -5.04 -9.42 -10.83
C LYS A 534 -5.13 -9.51 -9.33
N ALA A 535 -6.35 -9.42 -8.79
CA ALA A 535 -6.65 -9.69 -7.39
C ALA A 535 -7.25 -11.09 -7.25
N THR A 536 -6.81 -11.84 -6.25
CA THR A 536 -7.36 -13.16 -5.90
C THR A 536 -7.66 -13.16 -4.40
N ASN A 537 -8.87 -13.60 -4.03
CA ASN A 537 -9.29 -13.71 -2.64
C ASN A 537 -9.85 -15.12 -2.37
N GLY A 538 -9.32 -15.78 -1.37
CA GLY A 538 -9.89 -16.97 -0.76
C GLY A 538 -10.53 -16.59 0.56
N PHE A 539 -11.80 -16.93 0.76
CA PHE A 539 -12.50 -16.77 2.04
C PHE A 539 -13.60 -17.82 2.14
N GLN A 540 -13.48 -18.73 3.10
CA GLN A 540 -14.47 -19.77 3.37
C GLN A 540 -14.70 -19.88 4.88
N GLN A 541 -15.68 -19.15 5.40
CA GLN A 541 -16.08 -19.27 6.80
C GLN A 541 -16.53 -20.69 7.11
N ALA A 542 -15.98 -21.33 8.16
CA ALA A 542 -16.20 -22.74 8.48
C ALA A 542 -15.82 -23.71 7.32
N GLY A 543 -14.81 -23.35 6.49
CA GLY A 543 -14.42 -24.16 5.34
C GLY A 543 -13.95 -25.57 5.67
N ASN A 544 -13.43 -25.79 6.88
CA ASN A 544 -13.03 -27.12 7.38
C ASN A 544 -14.16 -27.88 8.12
N GLY A 545 -15.31 -27.26 8.28
CA GLY A 545 -16.36 -27.72 9.18
C GLY A 545 -16.24 -27.13 10.59
N TYR A 546 -17.35 -26.71 11.16
CA TYR A 546 -17.43 -26.19 12.51
C TYR A 546 -18.52 -26.93 13.27
N TYR A 547 -18.11 -27.65 14.31
CA TYR A 547 -18.95 -28.51 15.16
C TYR A 547 -19.12 -27.90 16.54
N VAL A 548 -20.32 -27.95 17.10
CA VAL A 548 -20.64 -27.60 18.49
C VAL A 548 -21.28 -28.77 19.16
N TYR A 549 -20.66 -29.27 20.22
CA TYR A 549 -21.20 -30.42 21.04
C TYR A 549 -21.67 -29.94 22.39
N ASN A 550 -22.79 -30.55 22.87
CA ASN A 550 -23.40 -30.23 24.17
C ASN A 550 -22.48 -30.47 25.36
N SER A 551 -21.60 -31.48 25.24
CA SER A 551 -20.66 -31.88 26.29
C SER A 551 -19.46 -32.62 25.68
N TRP A 552 -18.41 -32.82 26.46
CA TRP A 552 -17.32 -33.70 26.13
C TRP A 552 -17.76 -35.14 25.89
N ASP A 553 -18.67 -35.66 26.74
CA ASP A 553 -19.20 -37.02 26.60
C ASP A 553 -19.98 -37.20 25.29
N SER A 554 -20.76 -36.19 24.87
CA SER A 554 -21.48 -36.25 23.59
C SER A 554 -20.55 -36.34 22.38
N PHE A 555 -19.38 -35.68 22.46
CA PHE A 555 -18.36 -35.82 21.43
C PHE A 555 -17.69 -37.20 21.44
N VAL A 556 -17.26 -37.69 22.61
CA VAL A 556 -16.60 -39.00 22.77
C VAL A 556 -17.52 -40.15 22.32
N ASN A 557 -18.80 -40.06 22.64
CA ASN A 557 -19.83 -41.05 22.27
C ASN A 557 -20.28 -40.92 20.79
N ASN A 558 -19.66 -40.04 20.03
CA ASN A 558 -19.95 -39.81 18.60
C ASN A 558 -21.45 -39.48 18.34
N GLU A 559 -22.05 -38.68 19.22
CA GLU A 559 -23.41 -38.18 19.02
C GLU A 559 -23.42 -37.14 17.86
N TYR A 560 -24.62 -36.80 17.35
CA TYR A 560 -24.75 -35.68 16.41
C TYR A 560 -24.41 -34.36 17.12
N PRO A 561 -23.68 -33.44 16.46
CA PRO A 561 -23.38 -32.13 17.01
C PRO A 561 -24.67 -31.33 17.22
N LYS A 562 -24.76 -30.55 18.29
CA LYS A 562 -25.84 -29.60 18.56
C LYS A 562 -26.01 -28.60 17.40
N ALA A 563 -24.92 -28.07 16.89
CA ALA A 563 -24.85 -27.18 15.75
C ALA A 563 -23.68 -27.56 14.86
N PHE A 564 -23.86 -27.34 13.57
CA PHE A 564 -22.88 -27.64 12.55
C PHE A 564 -22.91 -26.60 11.43
N ALA A 565 -21.75 -26.27 10.88
CA ALA A 565 -21.62 -25.42 9.69
C ALA A 565 -20.43 -25.85 8.81
N ILE A 566 -20.61 -25.75 7.52
CA ILE A 566 -19.55 -25.89 6.53
C ILE A 566 -19.81 -25.00 5.33
N THR A 567 -18.77 -24.30 4.85
CA THR A 567 -18.77 -23.64 3.54
C THR A 567 -17.93 -24.47 2.59
N HIS A 568 -18.47 -24.85 1.47
CA HIS A 568 -17.77 -25.64 0.47
C HIS A 568 -17.90 -25.02 -0.93
N SER A 569 -16.92 -25.30 -1.76
CA SER A 569 -16.91 -24.93 -3.18
C SER A 569 -18.02 -25.62 -3.95
N ASN A 570 -18.49 -24.98 -5.02
CA ASN A 570 -19.40 -25.56 -6.01
C ASN A 570 -18.66 -26.39 -7.07
N ALA A 571 -17.32 -26.44 -7.06
CA ALA A 571 -16.53 -27.31 -7.93
C ALA A 571 -16.76 -28.78 -7.60
N ALA A 572 -16.72 -29.66 -8.64
CA ALA A 572 -16.99 -31.09 -8.47
C ALA A 572 -15.93 -31.80 -7.59
N ASP A 573 -14.69 -31.33 -7.62
CA ASP A 573 -13.55 -31.84 -6.84
C ASP A 573 -13.44 -31.20 -5.45
N TYR A 574 -14.39 -30.36 -5.06
CA TYR A 574 -14.41 -29.56 -3.84
C TYR A 574 -13.19 -28.65 -3.66
N SER A 575 -12.41 -28.40 -4.70
CA SER A 575 -11.27 -27.47 -4.64
C SER A 575 -11.72 -26.10 -4.14
N GLN A 576 -10.92 -25.49 -3.29
CA GLN A 576 -11.29 -24.21 -2.67
C GLN A 576 -11.62 -23.15 -3.73
N PHE A 577 -12.79 -22.52 -3.60
CA PHE A 577 -13.15 -21.38 -4.44
C PHE A 577 -12.25 -20.18 -4.14
N LYS A 578 -11.72 -19.59 -5.19
CA LYS A 578 -10.96 -18.34 -5.12
C LYS A 578 -11.59 -17.31 -6.04
N ALA A 579 -12.12 -16.25 -5.47
CA ALA A 579 -12.65 -15.13 -6.23
C ALA A 579 -11.50 -14.39 -6.93
N GLU A 580 -11.63 -14.14 -8.23
CA GLU A 580 -10.64 -13.44 -9.04
C GLU A 580 -11.24 -12.22 -9.72
N MET A 581 -10.55 -11.09 -9.66
CA MET A 581 -10.86 -9.88 -10.40
C MET A 581 -9.63 -9.38 -11.13
N LYS A 582 -9.78 -9.06 -12.40
CA LYS A 582 -8.73 -8.48 -13.25
C LYS A 582 -9.11 -7.06 -13.61
N THR A 583 -8.12 -6.18 -13.71
CA THR A 583 -8.30 -4.83 -14.22
C THR A 583 -7.16 -4.48 -15.16
N LEU A 584 -7.50 -3.74 -16.21
CA LEU A 584 -6.56 -3.19 -17.17
C LEU A 584 -6.70 -1.67 -17.10
N GLN A 585 -5.62 -0.94 -17.09
CA GLN A 585 -5.65 0.52 -17.14
C GLN A 585 -4.70 1.02 -18.22
N TYR A 586 -5.24 1.87 -19.09
CA TYR A 586 -4.50 2.56 -20.12
C TYR A 586 -4.45 4.04 -19.77
N SER A 587 -3.28 4.64 -19.87
CA SER A 587 -3.11 6.07 -19.60
C SER A 587 -2.24 6.70 -20.70
N LEU A 588 -2.62 7.90 -21.12
CA LEU A 588 -1.84 8.77 -22.00
C LEU A 588 -1.68 10.12 -21.31
N TYR A 589 -0.52 10.76 -21.45
CA TYR A 589 -0.35 12.11 -20.94
C TYR A 589 0.64 12.95 -21.75
N LEU A 590 0.42 14.25 -21.66
CA LEU A 590 1.25 15.29 -22.26
C LEU A 590 1.50 16.36 -21.21
N GLN A 591 2.71 16.89 -21.19
CA GLN A 591 3.09 18.02 -20.34
C GLN A 591 4.06 18.91 -21.08
N ASP A 592 3.90 20.20 -20.85
CA ASP A 592 4.91 21.20 -21.23
C ASP A 592 5.34 21.95 -19.97
N GLN A 593 6.65 21.97 -19.74
CA GLN A 593 7.28 22.76 -18.72
C GLN A 593 8.03 23.91 -19.39
N MET A 594 7.47 25.11 -19.28
CA MET A 594 7.89 26.30 -19.99
C MET A 594 8.72 27.23 -19.11
N ASN A 595 9.92 27.55 -19.49
CA ASN A 595 10.71 28.63 -18.88
C ASN A 595 10.32 29.96 -19.53
N ILE A 596 9.18 30.55 -19.11
CA ILE A 596 8.60 31.79 -19.69
C ILE A 596 9.55 32.97 -19.57
N SER A 597 10.24 33.06 -18.44
CA SER A 597 11.37 33.96 -18.19
C SER A 597 12.42 33.28 -17.35
N GLU A 598 13.54 33.95 -17.07
CA GLU A 598 14.58 33.44 -16.16
C GLU A 598 14.06 33.11 -14.76
N ASN A 599 13.04 33.87 -14.33
CA ASN A 599 12.51 33.83 -12.98
C ASN A 599 11.12 33.19 -12.90
N PHE A 600 10.47 32.91 -14.03
CA PHE A 600 9.10 32.37 -14.04
C PHE A 600 9.00 31.11 -14.89
N LYS A 601 8.64 30.01 -14.24
CA LYS A 601 8.39 28.71 -14.84
C LYS A 601 6.92 28.34 -14.72
N LEU A 602 6.33 27.87 -15.82
CA LEU A 602 4.97 27.37 -15.90
C LEU A 602 4.99 25.91 -16.34
N THR A 603 4.27 25.04 -15.66
CA THR A 603 4.05 23.65 -16.04
C THR A 603 2.58 23.47 -16.34
N ALA A 604 2.23 22.97 -17.52
CA ALA A 604 0.87 22.64 -17.91
C ALA A 604 0.84 21.22 -18.48
N GLY A 605 -0.11 20.42 -18.05
CA GLY A 605 -0.23 19.05 -18.52
C GLY A 605 -1.63 18.50 -18.42
N ILE A 606 -1.87 17.42 -19.14
CA ILE A 606 -3.12 16.70 -19.17
C ILE A 606 -2.85 15.20 -19.21
N ARG A 607 -3.65 14.44 -18.44
CA ARG A 607 -3.58 12.98 -18.40
C ARG A 607 -4.95 12.38 -18.64
N PHE A 608 -4.99 11.36 -19.49
CA PHE A 608 -6.17 10.56 -19.81
C PHE A 608 -5.97 9.16 -19.22
N GLU A 609 -6.94 8.65 -18.49
CA GLU A 609 -6.88 7.33 -17.85
C GLU A 609 -8.18 6.57 -18.13
N MET A 610 -8.05 5.34 -18.64
CA MET A 610 -9.18 4.48 -18.98
C MET A 610 -9.03 3.12 -18.30
N PRO A 611 -9.73 2.86 -17.20
CA PRO A 611 -9.83 1.53 -16.61
C PRO A 611 -10.75 0.66 -17.47
N LYS A 612 -10.40 -0.63 -17.59
CA LYS A 612 -11.21 -1.65 -18.25
C LYS A 612 -11.33 -2.87 -17.33
N TYR A 613 -12.54 -3.35 -17.18
CA TYR A 613 -12.87 -4.50 -16.38
C TYR A 613 -13.33 -5.64 -17.30
N PRO A 614 -12.70 -6.84 -17.24
CA PRO A 614 -13.19 -8.01 -17.95
C PRO A 614 -14.58 -8.43 -17.44
N SER A 615 -15.35 -9.08 -18.31
CA SER A 615 -16.70 -9.54 -17.99
C SER A 615 -16.74 -10.56 -16.86
N LEU A 616 -17.73 -10.45 -15.98
CA LEU A 616 -18.04 -11.39 -14.89
C LEU A 616 -19.24 -12.30 -15.21
N LYS A 617 -19.53 -12.61 -16.49
CA LYS A 617 -20.70 -13.42 -16.88
C LYS A 617 -20.86 -14.73 -16.10
N ASN A 618 -19.74 -15.38 -15.76
CA ASN A 618 -19.76 -16.63 -14.96
C ASN A 618 -20.13 -16.39 -13.50
N ASN A 619 -20.32 -15.16 -13.07
CA ASN A 619 -20.70 -14.76 -11.72
C ASN A 619 -22.18 -14.40 -11.60
N TYR A 620 -22.96 -14.61 -12.67
CA TYR A 620 -24.40 -14.32 -12.69
C TYR A 620 -25.17 -15.26 -11.78
N ASN A 621 -25.91 -14.69 -10.81
CA ASN A 621 -26.81 -15.42 -9.93
C ASN A 621 -28.26 -15.09 -10.34
N GLU A 622 -28.93 -16.09 -10.93
CA GLU A 622 -30.27 -15.92 -11.50
C GLU A 622 -31.31 -15.64 -10.44
N ASP A 623 -31.24 -16.30 -9.27
CA ASP A 623 -32.19 -16.09 -8.18
C ASP A 623 -32.11 -14.68 -7.62
N PHE A 624 -30.89 -14.15 -7.48
CA PHE A 624 -30.71 -12.78 -7.03
C PHE A 624 -31.19 -11.75 -8.06
N ALA A 625 -30.92 -12.00 -9.33
CA ALA A 625 -31.33 -11.09 -10.40
C ALA A 625 -32.86 -10.94 -10.54
N ARG A 626 -33.63 -11.89 -10.03
CA ARG A 626 -35.11 -11.82 -9.98
C ARG A 626 -35.65 -11.05 -8.77
N CYS A 627 -34.80 -10.74 -7.76
CA CYS A 627 -35.26 -10.03 -6.57
C CYS A 627 -35.61 -8.57 -6.90
N ASP A 628 -36.69 -8.06 -6.31
CA ASP A 628 -37.15 -6.69 -6.46
C ASP A 628 -36.80 -5.83 -5.22
N PHE A 629 -36.16 -4.69 -5.48
CA PHE A 629 -35.79 -3.70 -4.47
C PHE A 629 -36.49 -2.38 -4.74
N GLY A 630 -37.80 -2.38 -4.75
CA GLY A 630 -38.62 -1.19 -5.00
C GLY A 630 -38.71 -0.82 -6.48
N GLY A 631 -38.92 -1.81 -7.35
CA GLY A 631 -38.96 -1.64 -8.82
C GLY A 631 -37.55 -1.68 -9.48
N VAL A 632 -36.51 -2.02 -8.75
CA VAL A 632 -35.13 -2.13 -9.26
C VAL A 632 -34.58 -3.51 -8.96
N SER A 633 -33.98 -4.15 -9.96
CA SER A 633 -33.24 -5.41 -9.81
C SER A 633 -31.73 -5.17 -10.05
N TYR A 634 -30.89 -5.97 -9.40
CA TYR A 634 -29.43 -5.89 -9.51
C TYR A 634 -28.87 -7.24 -9.99
N SER A 635 -27.68 -7.20 -10.60
CA SER A 635 -27.03 -8.40 -11.12
C SER A 635 -25.61 -8.55 -10.56
N THR A 636 -25.23 -9.78 -10.17
CA THR A 636 -23.92 -10.10 -9.60
C THR A 636 -22.78 -10.15 -10.63
N ASP A 637 -23.09 -10.12 -11.91
CA ASP A 637 -22.10 -10.10 -13.01
C ASP A 637 -21.78 -8.68 -13.52
N GLN A 638 -22.34 -7.64 -12.88
CA GLN A 638 -22.19 -6.25 -13.27
C GLN A 638 -20.76 -5.74 -13.02
N VAL A 639 -20.20 -5.08 -14.03
CA VAL A 639 -18.88 -4.42 -13.94
C VAL A 639 -18.98 -2.97 -14.45
N PRO A 640 -18.09 -2.06 -14.00
CA PRO A 640 -18.09 -0.70 -14.51
C PRO A 640 -17.78 -0.65 -16.02
N SER A 641 -18.46 0.25 -16.72
CA SER A 641 -18.15 0.58 -18.11
C SER A 641 -16.79 1.28 -18.17
N ALA A 642 -16.03 1.01 -19.23
CA ALA A 642 -14.79 1.74 -19.47
C ALA A 642 -15.09 3.23 -19.73
N LYS A 643 -14.64 4.11 -18.82
CA LYS A 643 -14.82 5.56 -18.92
C LYS A 643 -13.46 6.26 -18.86
N ILE A 644 -13.24 7.23 -19.73
CA ILE A 644 -12.01 8.01 -19.73
C ILE A 644 -12.13 9.10 -18.66
N SER A 645 -11.16 9.12 -17.73
CA SER A 645 -10.95 10.22 -16.81
C SER A 645 -9.91 11.18 -17.37
N VAL A 646 -10.19 12.49 -17.31
CA VAL A 646 -9.31 13.54 -17.81
C VAL A 646 -8.79 14.36 -16.65
N SER A 647 -7.47 14.44 -16.50
CA SER A 647 -6.79 15.07 -15.36
C SER A 647 -5.90 16.23 -15.81
N PRO A 648 -6.46 17.45 -15.98
CA PRO A 648 -5.66 18.65 -16.25
C PRO A 648 -4.91 19.10 -15.00
N ARG A 649 -3.68 19.60 -15.18
CA ARG A 649 -2.84 20.16 -14.12
C ARG A 649 -2.07 21.36 -14.62
N VAL A 650 -1.97 22.39 -13.77
CA VAL A 650 -1.16 23.57 -14.01
C VAL A 650 -0.43 23.93 -12.73
N GLY A 651 0.86 24.18 -12.83
CA GLY A 651 1.70 24.63 -11.72
C GLY A 651 2.66 25.72 -12.15
N PHE A 652 3.08 26.58 -11.25
CA PHE A 652 4.06 27.63 -11.50
C PHE A 652 5.05 27.76 -10.36
N ASN A 653 6.24 28.27 -10.69
CA ASN A 653 7.29 28.70 -9.76
C ASN A 653 7.81 30.05 -10.23
N TRP A 654 7.74 31.06 -9.37
CA TRP A 654 8.17 32.43 -9.64
C TRP A 654 9.19 32.90 -8.60
N ASP A 655 10.43 33.01 -9.05
CA ASP A 655 11.49 33.68 -8.29
C ASP A 655 11.35 35.19 -8.44
N ILE A 656 10.77 35.86 -7.41
CA ILE A 656 10.42 37.29 -7.46
C ILE A 656 11.67 38.18 -7.60
N THR A 657 12.78 37.77 -7.01
CA THR A 657 14.03 38.55 -6.97
C THR A 657 15.06 38.15 -8.03
N GLY A 658 14.94 36.99 -8.65
CA GLY A 658 15.97 36.42 -9.54
C GLY A 658 17.16 35.79 -8.81
N GLU A 659 17.26 35.97 -7.51
CA GLU A 659 18.31 35.43 -6.64
C GLU A 659 17.81 34.27 -5.76
N ARG A 660 16.57 33.85 -5.99
CA ARG A 660 15.83 32.86 -5.20
C ARG A 660 15.71 33.20 -3.71
N LYS A 661 15.67 34.49 -3.39
CA LYS A 661 15.46 34.99 -2.03
C LYS A 661 13.99 34.96 -1.63
N TYR A 662 13.09 35.23 -2.59
CA TYR A 662 11.63 35.16 -2.43
C TYR A 662 11.05 34.40 -3.60
N VAL A 663 10.36 33.30 -3.33
CA VAL A 663 9.73 32.45 -4.34
C VAL A 663 8.24 32.30 -4.04
N LEU A 664 7.40 32.60 -5.03
CA LEU A 664 5.97 32.28 -5.02
C LEU A 664 5.73 31.07 -5.94
N ARG A 665 5.10 30.04 -5.40
CA ARG A 665 4.82 28.82 -6.13
C ARG A 665 3.41 28.30 -5.84
N GLY A 666 2.85 27.54 -6.77
CA GLY A 666 1.52 26.98 -6.60
C GLY A 666 1.00 26.31 -7.85
N GLY A 667 -0.26 25.91 -7.79
CA GLY A 667 -0.93 25.27 -8.91
C GLY A 667 -2.27 24.70 -8.55
N THR A 668 -2.90 24.09 -9.56
CA THR A 668 -4.21 23.44 -9.43
C THR A 668 -4.31 22.26 -10.40
N GLY A 669 -5.11 21.25 -10.07
CA GLY A 669 -5.29 20.10 -10.95
C GLY A 669 -6.25 19.05 -10.41
N LEU A 670 -6.68 18.16 -11.31
CA LEU A 670 -7.49 16.98 -11.00
C LEU A 670 -6.60 15.75 -10.86
N TYR A 671 -6.88 14.95 -9.84
CA TYR A 671 -6.16 13.70 -9.54
C TYR A 671 -7.15 12.55 -9.49
N VAL A 672 -6.78 11.43 -10.10
CA VAL A 672 -7.58 10.21 -10.15
C VAL A 672 -6.89 9.14 -9.32
N GLY A 673 -7.62 8.54 -8.40
CA GLY A 673 -7.17 7.47 -7.52
C GLY A 673 -7.59 6.09 -8.01
N ARG A 674 -7.44 5.10 -7.13
CA ARG A 674 -7.80 3.70 -7.37
C ARG A 674 -8.81 3.22 -6.35
N LEU A 675 -9.54 2.16 -6.69
CA LEU A 675 -10.37 1.42 -5.75
C LEU A 675 -9.54 0.31 -5.12
N PRO A 676 -9.70 0.04 -3.81
CA PRO A 676 -9.11 -1.14 -3.18
C PRO A 676 -9.60 -2.42 -3.87
N PHE A 677 -8.71 -3.35 -4.17
CA PHE A 677 -9.08 -4.59 -4.88
C PHE A 677 -10.06 -5.46 -4.08
N VAL A 678 -10.02 -5.39 -2.75
CA VAL A 678 -10.98 -6.10 -1.89
C VAL A 678 -12.43 -5.71 -2.19
N TRP A 679 -12.70 -4.45 -2.57
CA TRP A 679 -14.04 -4.03 -2.96
C TRP A 679 -14.48 -4.68 -4.27
N LEU A 680 -13.58 -4.74 -5.24
CA LEU A 680 -13.86 -5.29 -6.56
C LEU A 680 -14.01 -6.82 -6.52
N VAL A 681 -13.09 -7.51 -5.82
CA VAL A 681 -13.12 -8.99 -5.74
C VAL A 681 -14.27 -9.50 -4.89
N SER A 682 -14.80 -8.68 -3.96
CA SER A 682 -16.00 -9.01 -3.18
C SER A 682 -17.25 -9.18 -4.05
N ALA A 683 -17.33 -8.51 -5.21
CA ALA A 683 -18.43 -8.74 -6.16
C ALA A 683 -18.45 -10.19 -6.67
N VAL A 684 -17.28 -10.81 -6.84
CA VAL A 684 -17.17 -12.23 -7.21
C VAL A 684 -17.37 -13.13 -6.00
N GLY A 685 -16.70 -12.82 -4.88
CA GLY A 685 -16.71 -13.66 -3.67
C GLY A 685 -18.10 -13.79 -3.03
N ASN A 686 -18.88 -12.72 -3.08
CA ASN A 686 -20.17 -12.63 -2.40
C ASN A 686 -21.38 -12.95 -3.33
N SER A 687 -21.15 -13.50 -4.50
CA SER A 687 -22.22 -13.84 -5.46
C SER A 687 -22.97 -15.14 -5.16
N ASN A 688 -22.45 -15.98 -4.29
CA ASN A 688 -22.92 -17.33 -3.98
C ASN A 688 -22.83 -18.33 -5.15
N VAL A 689 -22.20 -17.94 -6.27
CA VAL A 689 -22.05 -18.82 -7.44
C VAL A 689 -20.91 -19.83 -7.25
N GLY A 690 -19.81 -19.40 -6.62
CA GLY A 690 -18.58 -20.21 -6.48
C GLY A 690 -18.56 -21.14 -5.26
N GLN A 691 -19.34 -20.83 -4.23
CA GLN A 691 -19.38 -21.57 -2.96
C GLN A 691 -20.72 -21.41 -2.27
N ASN A 692 -21.08 -22.40 -1.46
CA ASN A 692 -22.29 -22.43 -0.63
C ASN A 692 -21.96 -22.74 0.83
N GLN A 693 -22.77 -22.20 1.74
CA GLN A 693 -22.70 -22.50 3.16
C GLN A 693 -23.92 -23.33 3.58
N TYR A 694 -23.65 -24.51 4.18
CA TYR A 694 -24.66 -25.32 4.87
C TYR A 694 -24.45 -25.18 6.39
N TYR A 695 -25.53 -24.96 7.14
CA TYR A 695 -25.49 -24.95 8.60
C TYR A 695 -26.84 -25.28 9.22
N TYR A 696 -26.83 -25.77 10.46
CA TYR A 696 -27.97 -25.89 11.34
C TYR A 696 -27.58 -25.56 12.79
N THR A 697 -28.59 -25.18 13.60
CA THR A 697 -28.42 -24.85 15.02
C THR A 697 -29.25 -25.79 15.93
N LYS A 698 -30.10 -26.61 15.35
CA LYS A 698 -30.86 -27.66 16.01
C LYS A 698 -30.84 -28.92 15.18
N VAL A 699 -30.43 -30.03 15.78
CA VAL A 699 -30.35 -31.36 15.12
C VAL A 699 -31.72 -31.79 14.55
N ALA A 700 -32.82 -31.48 15.24
CA ALA A 700 -34.16 -31.84 14.78
C ALA A 700 -34.53 -31.19 13.45
N ASP A 701 -34.03 -29.97 13.18
CA ASP A 701 -34.36 -29.18 11.99
C ASP A 701 -33.37 -29.44 10.84
N ALA A 702 -32.36 -30.27 11.06
CA ALA A 702 -31.28 -30.50 10.09
C ALA A 702 -31.70 -31.44 8.96
N ALA A 703 -31.60 -31.00 7.71
CA ALA A 703 -31.80 -31.83 6.52
C ALA A 703 -30.68 -32.89 6.37
N LEU A 704 -29.44 -32.51 6.72
CA LEU A 704 -28.23 -33.34 6.68
C LEU A 704 -27.57 -33.30 8.06
N LYS A 705 -27.15 -34.43 8.56
CA LYS A 705 -26.62 -34.60 9.94
C LYS A 705 -25.27 -35.34 9.88
N PRO A 706 -24.11 -34.64 9.75
CA PRO A 706 -22.85 -35.34 9.80
C PRO A 706 -22.47 -35.69 11.24
N HIS A 707 -21.89 -36.85 11.44
CA HIS A 707 -21.06 -37.14 12.61
C HIS A 707 -19.71 -36.41 12.46
N PHE A 708 -18.93 -36.42 13.51
CA PHE A 708 -17.59 -35.85 13.42
C PHE A 708 -16.71 -36.61 12.40
N GLN A 709 -16.11 -35.84 11.51
CA GLN A 709 -15.10 -36.31 10.56
C GLN A 709 -13.83 -35.46 10.71
N PRO A 710 -12.62 -36.06 10.78
CA PRO A 710 -11.38 -35.33 11.03
C PRO A 710 -10.84 -34.59 9.80
N SER A 711 -11.50 -34.66 8.65
CA SER A 711 -11.09 -34.01 7.43
C SER A 711 -12.27 -33.44 6.63
N VAL A 712 -12.02 -32.40 5.84
CA VAL A 712 -13.04 -31.78 4.97
C VAL A 712 -13.65 -32.78 3.99
N SER A 713 -12.84 -33.65 3.39
CA SER A 713 -13.32 -34.69 2.47
C SER A 713 -14.23 -35.71 3.17
N GLY A 714 -13.89 -36.09 4.40
CA GLY A 714 -14.74 -36.95 5.22
C GLY A 714 -16.12 -36.34 5.49
N VAL A 715 -16.14 -35.08 5.92
CA VAL A 715 -17.38 -34.33 6.14
C VAL A 715 -18.24 -34.26 4.88
N LEU A 716 -17.65 -33.90 3.74
CA LEU A 716 -18.38 -33.73 2.49
C LEU A 716 -18.89 -35.06 1.93
N ASN A 717 -18.14 -36.17 2.08
CA ASN A 717 -18.60 -37.50 1.71
C ASN A 717 -19.77 -37.98 2.58
N GLU A 718 -19.77 -37.66 3.87
CA GLU A 718 -20.89 -38.01 4.74
C GLU A 718 -22.15 -37.16 4.45
N LEU A 719 -21.98 -35.86 4.20
CA LEU A 719 -23.07 -34.99 3.81
C LEU A 719 -23.69 -35.34 2.45
N TYR A 720 -22.86 -35.79 1.50
CA TYR A 720 -23.25 -36.00 0.11
C TYR A 720 -22.79 -37.39 -0.42
N PRO A 721 -23.24 -38.49 0.16
CA PRO A 721 -22.76 -39.85 -0.17
C PRO A 721 -23.07 -40.27 -1.60
N ASN A 722 -24.06 -39.69 -2.24
CA ASN A 722 -24.49 -39.95 -3.63
C ASN A 722 -24.11 -38.84 -4.59
N GLY A 723 -23.16 -37.99 -4.22
CA GLY A 723 -22.84 -36.78 -4.95
C GLY A 723 -23.78 -35.63 -4.57
N ARG A 724 -23.38 -34.44 -4.97
CA ARG A 724 -24.01 -33.18 -4.58
C ARG A 724 -24.77 -32.57 -5.75
N THR A 725 -26.05 -32.19 -5.53
CA THR A 725 -26.74 -31.25 -6.42
C THR A 725 -26.36 -29.82 -6.01
N VAL A 726 -25.76 -29.06 -6.91
CA VAL A 726 -25.42 -27.67 -6.68
C VAL A 726 -26.69 -26.83 -6.87
N ASP A 727 -27.23 -26.31 -5.78
CA ASP A 727 -28.38 -25.39 -5.77
C ASP A 727 -27.83 -23.97 -5.48
N ILE A 728 -27.69 -23.16 -6.53
CA ILE A 728 -27.21 -21.79 -6.42
C ILE A 728 -28.35 -20.89 -5.98
N LYS A 729 -28.43 -20.62 -4.69
CA LYS A 729 -29.42 -19.72 -4.11
C LYS A 729 -28.98 -18.26 -4.14
N SER A 730 -29.93 -17.36 -3.96
CA SER A 730 -29.66 -15.94 -3.77
C SER A 730 -28.62 -15.71 -2.67
N PRO A 731 -27.60 -14.88 -2.88
CA PRO A 731 -26.55 -14.60 -1.89
C PRO A 731 -27.13 -13.81 -0.71
N LYS A 732 -26.53 -13.99 0.47
CA LYS A 732 -26.96 -13.32 1.69
C LYS A 732 -26.62 -11.82 1.72
N ASP A 733 -25.41 -11.46 1.33
CA ASP A 733 -24.88 -10.09 1.35
C ASP A 733 -24.07 -9.82 0.05
N PRO A 734 -24.71 -9.78 -1.12
CA PRO A 734 -24.03 -9.56 -2.39
C PRO A 734 -23.38 -8.18 -2.43
N THR A 735 -22.27 -8.11 -3.15
CA THR A 735 -21.61 -6.85 -3.49
C THR A 735 -21.77 -6.60 -4.97
N ILE A 736 -22.35 -5.47 -5.32
CA ILE A 736 -22.60 -5.04 -6.71
C ILE A 736 -21.78 -3.81 -7.01
N ILE A 737 -21.23 -3.72 -8.22
CA ILE A 737 -20.48 -2.56 -8.66
C ILE A 737 -21.33 -1.79 -9.66
N ASP A 738 -21.51 -0.49 -9.44
CA ASP A 738 -22.26 0.37 -10.37
C ASP A 738 -21.61 0.35 -11.77
N LYS A 739 -22.42 0.09 -12.80
CA LYS A 739 -21.97 0.16 -14.21
C LYS A 739 -21.48 1.56 -14.61
N ASP A 740 -21.97 2.58 -13.90
CA ASP A 740 -21.66 3.98 -14.13
C ASP A 740 -20.57 4.54 -13.21
N LEU A 741 -19.97 3.69 -12.39
CA LEU A 741 -18.91 4.06 -11.44
C LEU A 741 -17.75 4.76 -12.17
N LYS A 742 -17.41 5.96 -11.68
CA LYS A 742 -16.21 6.72 -12.07
C LYS A 742 -15.12 6.50 -11.03
N MET A 743 -13.86 6.51 -11.48
CA MET A 743 -12.74 6.42 -10.53
C MET A 743 -12.77 7.55 -9.51
N PRO A 744 -12.44 7.27 -8.24
CA PRO A 744 -12.36 8.32 -7.22
C PRO A 744 -11.42 9.43 -7.71
N SER A 745 -11.85 10.66 -7.58
CA SER A 745 -11.05 11.80 -8.02
C SER A 745 -11.18 12.99 -7.07
N THR A 746 -10.10 13.80 -7.01
CA THR A 746 -9.99 14.96 -6.13
C THR A 746 -9.38 16.12 -6.89
N TRP A 747 -9.98 17.28 -6.81
CA TRP A 747 -9.40 18.54 -7.28
C TRP A 747 -8.51 19.11 -6.18
N LYS A 748 -7.25 19.40 -6.48
CA LYS A 748 -6.28 19.94 -5.53
C LYS A 748 -5.74 21.27 -6.02
N THR A 749 -5.57 22.19 -5.07
CA THR A 749 -4.97 23.51 -5.30
C THR A 749 -3.97 23.79 -4.17
N SER A 750 -2.79 24.32 -4.49
CA SER A 750 -1.85 24.83 -3.50
C SER A 750 -1.27 26.17 -3.90
N LEU A 751 -0.92 26.97 -2.89
CA LEU A 751 -0.19 28.22 -3.03
C LEU A 751 0.80 28.33 -1.87
N ALA A 752 2.06 28.65 -2.17
CA ALA A 752 3.11 28.77 -1.18
C ALA A 752 4.02 29.96 -1.46
N PHE A 753 4.54 30.53 -0.38
CA PHE A 753 5.57 31.57 -0.41
C PHE A 753 6.78 31.10 0.42
N ASP A 754 7.94 31.01 -0.24
CA ASP A 754 9.21 30.65 0.36
C ASP A 754 10.10 31.89 0.43
N ALA A 755 10.82 32.07 1.53
CA ALA A 755 11.70 33.22 1.74
C ALA A 755 12.99 32.84 2.47
N LYS A 756 14.11 33.42 2.04
CA LYS A 756 15.38 33.38 2.77
C LYS A 756 15.43 34.58 3.71
N LEU A 757 15.25 34.33 5.00
CA LEU A 757 15.30 35.36 6.04
C LEU A 757 16.75 35.70 6.46
N PRO A 758 16.99 36.84 7.15
CA PRO A 758 18.28 37.16 7.71
C PRO A 758 18.81 36.06 8.61
N GLY A 759 20.12 35.82 8.56
CA GLY A 759 20.76 34.70 9.29
C GLY A 759 20.60 33.33 8.62
N ASP A 760 20.38 33.29 7.32
CA ASP A 760 20.24 32.06 6.51
C ASP A 760 19.12 31.12 6.96
N ILE A 761 18.03 31.66 7.46
CA ILE A 761 16.83 30.91 7.85
C ILE A 761 15.92 30.75 6.65
N ASP A 762 15.59 29.52 6.31
CA ASP A 762 14.58 29.19 5.31
C ASP A 762 13.19 29.26 5.96
N PHE A 763 12.31 30.08 5.39
CA PHE A 763 10.92 30.24 5.78
C PHE A 763 10.02 29.76 4.66
N SER A 764 8.95 29.03 4.98
CA SER A 764 7.91 28.65 4.05
C SER A 764 6.54 28.75 4.69
N ILE A 765 5.57 29.31 3.96
CA ILE A 765 4.15 29.21 4.28
C ILE A 765 3.40 28.65 3.08
N GLU A 766 2.57 27.61 3.30
CA GLU A 766 1.88 26.89 2.23
C GLU A 766 0.43 26.62 2.61
N GLY A 767 -0.50 26.99 1.72
CA GLY A 767 -1.91 26.66 1.80
C GLY A 767 -2.27 25.58 0.78
N ILE A 768 -3.04 24.57 1.20
CA ILE A 768 -3.58 23.49 0.34
C ILE A 768 -5.09 23.44 0.51
N PHE A 769 -5.80 23.25 -0.62
CA PHE A 769 -7.22 22.97 -0.65
C PHE A 769 -7.50 21.79 -1.59
N ASN A 770 -8.18 20.76 -1.05
CA ASN A 770 -8.60 19.57 -1.81
C ASN A 770 -10.12 19.45 -1.75
N LYS A 771 -10.73 19.09 -2.89
CA LYS A 771 -12.16 18.86 -3.04
C LYS A 771 -12.42 17.55 -3.75
N ASP A 772 -13.12 16.63 -3.09
CA ASP A 772 -13.51 15.37 -3.72
C ASP A 772 -14.57 15.59 -4.80
N ILE A 773 -14.33 15.01 -5.98
CA ILE A 773 -15.20 15.14 -7.15
C ILE A 773 -16.03 13.86 -7.36
N ASN A 774 -15.42 12.69 -7.31
CA ASN A 774 -16.10 11.40 -7.45
C ASN A 774 -15.71 10.47 -6.29
N PRO A 775 -16.10 10.78 -5.03
CA PRO A 775 -15.79 9.86 -3.94
C PRO A 775 -16.48 8.51 -4.17
N ALA A 776 -15.77 7.41 -3.97
CA ALA A 776 -16.37 6.08 -3.99
C ALA A 776 -16.94 5.76 -2.62
N VAL A 777 -18.17 5.27 -2.60
CA VAL A 777 -18.91 4.89 -1.38
C VAL A 777 -19.57 3.53 -1.57
N ILE A 778 -19.87 2.89 -0.45
CA ILE A 778 -20.69 1.67 -0.41
C ILE A 778 -22.02 2.05 0.21
N SER A 779 -23.12 1.89 -0.53
CA SER A 779 -24.49 2.02 -0.03
C SER A 779 -25.15 0.65 0.14
N ASN A 780 -26.23 0.60 0.90
CA ASN A 780 -27.02 -0.62 1.07
C ASN A 780 -28.38 -0.47 0.37
N LYS A 781 -28.53 -1.09 -0.80
CA LYS A 781 -29.74 -0.99 -1.61
C LYS A 781 -30.90 -1.83 -1.10
N ALA A 782 -30.69 -2.69 -0.11
CA ALA A 782 -31.77 -3.40 0.58
C ALA A 782 -32.56 -2.50 1.55
N ILE A 783 -32.06 -1.33 1.88
CA ILE A 783 -32.69 -0.37 2.80
C ILE A 783 -33.66 0.52 2.01
N LYS A 784 -34.93 0.58 2.47
CA LYS A 784 -35.90 1.52 1.94
C LYS A 784 -35.59 2.95 2.35
N PRO A 785 -35.99 3.97 1.57
CA PRO A 785 -35.96 5.34 2.04
C PRO A 785 -36.65 5.48 3.39
N SER A 786 -36.16 6.36 4.25
CA SER A 786 -36.79 6.61 5.55
C SER A 786 -38.20 7.21 5.36
N GLU A 787 -39.19 6.60 5.98
CA GLU A 787 -40.58 7.09 6.00
C GLU A 787 -40.93 7.74 7.34
N THR A 788 -40.12 7.49 8.38
CA THR A 788 -40.33 7.94 9.75
C THR A 788 -39.05 8.38 10.43
N THR A 789 -39.21 9.25 11.43
CA THR A 789 -38.11 9.64 12.32
C THR A 789 -38.40 9.19 13.75
N ILE A 790 -37.33 8.84 14.47
CA ILE A 790 -37.39 8.52 15.90
C ILE A 790 -36.67 9.64 16.65
N THR A 791 -37.41 10.30 17.57
CA THR A 791 -36.86 11.31 18.45
C THR A 791 -36.50 10.70 19.81
N PHE A 792 -35.23 10.64 20.14
CA PHE A 792 -34.74 10.14 21.43
C PHE A 792 -34.74 11.24 22.50
N ASN A 793 -34.50 12.47 22.10
CA ASN A 793 -34.64 13.66 22.91
C ASN A 793 -34.75 14.91 21.99
N PRO A 794 -35.04 16.12 22.50
CA PRO A 794 -35.24 17.31 21.65
C PRO A 794 -34.07 17.65 20.71
N ASN A 795 -32.86 17.18 21.01
CA ASN A 795 -31.66 17.43 20.23
C ASN A 795 -31.16 16.20 19.44
N ASP A 796 -31.83 15.04 19.52
CA ASP A 796 -31.44 13.80 18.85
C ASP A 796 -32.65 13.16 18.16
N THR A 797 -32.83 13.51 16.89
CA THR A 797 -33.83 12.91 15.99
C THR A 797 -33.12 12.18 14.86
N ARG A 798 -33.47 10.93 14.66
CA ARG A 798 -32.83 10.04 13.66
C ARG A 798 -33.87 9.44 12.74
N ASP A 799 -33.47 9.29 11.47
CA ASP A 799 -34.28 8.58 10.50
C ASP A 799 -34.35 7.08 10.83
N SER A 800 -35.56 6.51 10.73
CA SER A 800 -35.84 5.08 10.90
C SER A 800 -35.89 4.42 9.53
N TYR A 801 -35.18 3.33 9.35
CA TYR A 801 -35.10 2.59 8.11
C TYR A 801 -35.64 1.18 8.23
N SER A 802 -36.37 0.72 7.22
CA SER A 802 -36.77 -0.68 7.04
C SER A 802 -36.10 -1.26 5.80
N LYS A 803 -36.14 -2.59 5.65
CA LYS A 803 -35.62 -3.30 4.46
C LYS A 803 -36.74 -3.73 3.54
N TYR A 804 -36.44 -3.90 2.26
CA TYR A 804 -37.34 -4.56 1.32
C TYR A 804 -37.55 -6.01 1.74
N SER A 805 -38.79 -6.52 1.55
CA SER A 805 -39.21 -7.86 1.94
C SER A 805 -39.75 -8.60 0.71
N ASP A 806 -38.90 -8.95 -0.25
CA ASP A 806 -39.24 -9.87 -1.32
C ASP A 806 -39.16 -11.31 -0.83
N ALA A 807 -40.14 -12.15 -1.19
CA ALA A 807 -40.19 -13.54 -0.73
C ALA A 807 -39.03 -14.39 -1.25
N SER A 808 -38.56 -14.15 -2.47
CA SER A 808 -37.37 -14.81 -3.02
C SER A 808 -36.06 -14.39 -2.32
N TRP A 809 -36.03 -13.18 -1.80
CA TRP A 809 -34.94 -12.61 -1.04
C TRP A 809 -34.97 -13.05 0.44
N THR A 810 -36.16 -13.10 1.07
CA THR A 810 -36.34 -13.46 2.50
C THR A 810 -36.09 -14.94 2.78
N ASN A 811 -36.30 -15.84 1.81
CA ASN A 811 -36.03 -17.27 1.93
C ASN A 811 -34.57 -17.64 2.14
N ALA A 812 -33.65 -16.70 1.90
CA ALA A 812 -32.24 -16.91 2.19
C ALA A 812 -31.82 -16.54 3.63
N GLY A 813 -32.80 -16.33 4.57
CA GLY A 813 -32.51 -16.17 6.01
C GLY A 813 -32.58 -14.75 6.59
N GLY A 814 -33.27 -13.82 5.98
CA GLY A 814 -34.04 -12.74 6.67
C GLY A 814 -33.35 -11.50 7.20
N LYS A 815 -32.03 -11.26 7.11
CA LYS A 815 -31.40 -9.97 7.48
C LYS A 815 -30.30 -9.58 6.50
N GLN A 816 -30.67 -9.36 5.28
CA GLN A 816 -29.69 -9.28 4.18
C GLN A 816 -29.40 -7.84 3.80
N ASN A 817 -28.21 -7.63 3.21
CA ASN A 817 -27.78 -6.35 2.68
C ASN A 817 -27.47 -6.51 1.19
N VAL A 818 -27.65 -5.46 0.41
CA VAL A 818 -27.12 -5.36 -0.95
C VAL A 818 -26.09 -4.24 -0.94
N PHE A 819 -24.83 -4.61 -0.83
CA PHE A 819 -23.76 -3.65 -0.87
C PHE A 819 -23.53 -3.18 -2.30
N TYR A 820 -23.66 -1.89 -2.53
CA TYR A 820 -23.58 -1.29 -3.86
C TYR A 820 -22.46 -0.25 -3.88
N ILE A 821 -21.43 -0.50 -4.68
CA ILE A 821 -20.28 0.39 -4.85
C ILE A 821 -20.62 1.42 -5.91
N GLU A 822 -20.70 2.68 -5.52
CA GLU A 822 -21.11 3.80 -6.38
C GLU A 822 -20.34 5.08 -6.06
N ASN A 823 -20.55 6.14 -6.84
CA ASN A 823 -20.04 7.45 -6.50
C ASN A 823 -20.99 8.17 -5.53
N GLY A 824 -20.43 8.71 -4.46
CA GLY A 824 -21.15 9.53 -3.48
C GLY A 824 -21.24 11.01 -3.87
N GLY A 825 -21.87 11.80 -3.00
CA GLY A 825 -22.00 13.24 -3.17
C GLY A 825 -20.68 14.01 -2.96
N HIS A 826 -20.56 15.20 -3.56
CA HIS A 826 -19.34 16.03 -3.58
C HIS A 826 -19.18 16.91 -2.32
N LYS A 827 -19.39 16.37 -1.12
CA LYS A 827 -19.38 17.17 0.12
C LYS A 827 -18.02 17.18 0.84
N ALA A 828 -17.15 16.19 0.55
CA ALA A 828 -15.86 16.06 1.22
C ALA A 828 -14.85 17.09 0.72
N TYR A 829 -14.12 17.70 1.64
CA TYR A 829 -13.02 18.62 1.36
C TYR A 829 -11.95 18.54 2.47
N TYR A 830 -10.76 18.99 2.11
CA TYR A 830 -9.66 19.20 3.05
C TYR A 830 -9.01 20.54 2.78
N TYR A 831 -8.60 21.25 3.84
CA TYR A 831 -7.65 22.36 3.71
C TYR A 831 -6.58 22.27 4.78
N SER A 832 -5.41 22.82 4.47
CA SER A 832 -4.33 23.03 5.45
C SER A 832 -3.58 24.32 5.18
N ILE A 833 -3.04 24.90 6.26
CA ILE A 833 -2.05 25.96 6.21
C ILE A 833 -0.86 25.47 7.03
N THR A 834 0.30 25.40 6.39
CA THR A 834 1.56 24.93 6.97
C THR A 834 2.56 26.07 7.00
N THR A 835 3.18 26.32 8.13
CA THR A 835 4.32 27.26 8.27
C THR A 835 5.53 26.45 8.71
N GLN A 836 6.67 26.68 8.07
CA GLN A 836 7.93 26.00 8.36
C GLN A 836 9.09 26.98 8.44
N LEU A 837 9.99 26.74 9.41
CA LEU A 837 11.29 27.38 9.55
C LEU A 837 12.37 26.30 9.54
N ALA A 838 13.47 26.52 8.83
CA ALA A 838 14.60 25.62 8.85
C ALA A 838 15.92 26.40 8.77
N LYS A 839 16.97 25.87 9.41
CA LYS A 839 18.31 26.43 9.34
C LYS A 839 19.37 25.32 9.41
N SER A 840 20.31 25.38 8.47
CA SER A 840 21.56 24.61 8.52
C SER A 840 22.67 25.53 9.04
N PHE A 841 23.42 25.07 10.03
CA PHE A 841 24.56 25.77 10.59
C PHE A 841 25.86 25.18 10.01
N ASP A 842 26.88 26.01 9.84
CA ASP A 842 28.18 25.59 9.24
C ASP A 842 28.87 24.48 10.04
N PHE A 843 28.63 24.41 11.36
CA PHE A 843 29.16 23.37 12.23
C PHE A 843 28.38 22.03 12.17
N GLY A 844 27.43 21.90 11.26
CA GLY A 844 26.73 20.63 11.01
C GLY A 844 25.38 20.46 11.72
N LEU A 845 24.95 21.42 12.57
CA LEU A 845 23.59 21.36 13.15
C LEU A 845 22.55 21.76 12.12
N TYR A 846 21.49 20.97 12.01
CA TYR A 846 20.27 21.31 11.26
C TYR A 846 19.07 21.39 12.23
N LEU A 847 18.35 22.51 12.20
CA LEU A 847 17.11 22.70 12.96
C LEU A 847 15.95 22.97 12.00
N SER A 848 14.83 22.34 12.23
CA SER A 848 13.59 22.66 11.53
C SER A 848 12.40 22.55 12.46
N ALA A 849 11.41 23.45 12.25
CA ALA A 849 10.13 23.43 12.93
C ALA A 849 9.01 23.68 11.92
N ALA A 850 7.96 22.90 11.98
CA ALA A 850 6.78 23.08 11.15
C ALA A 850 5.51 23.00 11.99
N TYR A 851 4.53 23.86 11.65
CA TYR A 851 3.19 23.83 12.22
C TYR A 851 2.17 23.77 11.09
N THR A 852 1.24 22.83 11.19
CA THR A 852 0.14 22.67 10.23
C THR A 852 -1.19 22.76 10.94
N HIS A 853 -2.03 23.72 10.54
CA HIS A 853 -3.45 23.72 10.86
C HIS A 853 -4.22 23.12 9.69
N SER A 854 -5.06 22.12 9.95
CA SER A 854 -5.83 21.45 8.90
C SER A 854 -7.22 21.03 9.35
N LYS A 855 -8.13 20.90 8.38
CA LYS A 855 -9.49 20.37 8.58
C LYS A 855 -9.87 19.50 7.39
N ALA A 856 -10.37 18.29 7.67
CA ALA A 856 -11.04 17.41 6.74
C ALA A 856 -12.53 17.27 7.08
N LYS A 857 -13.41 17.22 6.06
CA LYS A 857 -14.85 17.01 6.23
C LYS A 857 -15.34 15.95 5.24
#